data_e46175e030a79b3a010565808d9860dd
#
_entry.id   e46175e030a79b3a010565808d9860dd
#
_cell.length_a   1.000
_cell.length_b   1.000
_cell.length_c   1.000
_cell.angle_alpha   90.00
_cell.angle_beta   90.00
_cell.angle_gamma   90.00
#
_symmetry.space_group_name_H-M   'P 1'
#
loop_
_entity.id
_entity.type
_entity.pdbx_description
1 polymer ?
#
loop_
_entity_poly.entity_id
_entity_poly.type
_entity_poly.pdbx_seq_one_letter_code
_entity_poly.pdbx_strand_id
1 'polypeptide(L)'
;MKIKAPEALMAAEVTRRGLMKTTAIGGLAVASSAFTLPFTRLASAAEALSPASAPEKVVWSACTVNCGSRCPLRMHVVDGEIKYVETDNTGDDNYEGLHQVRACLRGRSMRRRVYNPDRLKYPMKRVGKRGEGKFERISWDEAYDIIATNMQRLIKEYGNESIYLNYGTGTLGGTMTRSWPPGKTLVARLMNCCGGYLNHYGDYSSAQIAAGLNYTYGGWADGNSPSDIENSKLVVLFGNNPGETRMSGGGVTYYLEQARAKSNARMIIVDPRYTDTGAGREDEWIPIRPGTDAALVNALAYVMITENLVDQPFLDKYCVGYDEKTLPASAPANGHYKAYILGQGSDGLAKTPEWASTITGIPVERIVQLAREIGSAKPAYISQGWGPQRHANGEIATRAISMLSILTGNVGIHGGNSGAREGSYEVPFERMPTLDNPVQTSISMFMWTDAIERGPEMTALRDGVRGKDKLDVPIKMIWNYAGNCLINQHSEINRTHEILQDDKKCEMIVVIDCHMTSSAKYADILLPDCTASEQMDFALDASCGNMSYVIFTDQAIKPRFECKTIYEMTSELAKRLGVEQQFTEGRTQEGWMRHLHALSRKAIPDLPDFDTFRKQGMYKQRDPEGHHVAYKAFRDDPQANPLTTPSGKIEIYSEELAKIAATWELPEGDVIDPLPIYTPGFENYNDPLTAKFPLQLTGFHYKARVHSTYGNVDVLKAACRQEMWINPMDAKARGISNGDRVRIFNGRGEVHIEAKVTPRMMPGVVALGEGAWYNPDANRIDQAGCINVLTTQRPSPLAKGNPSHTNLVQVEKA
;
A
#
# COMPACT_ATOMS: atom_id res chain seq x y z
N MET A 1 -7.15 -34.87 -47.01
CA MET A 1 -7.97 -36.02 -46.67
C MET A 1 -9.00 -35.57 -45.63
N LYS A 2 -10.27 -35.45 -46.05
CA LYS A 2 -11.34 -35.03 -45.15
C LYS A 2 -11.86 -36.24 -44.39
N ILE A 3 -11.62 -36.30 -43.10
CA ILE A 3 -12.19 -37.33 -42.21
C ILE A 3 -13.57 -36.84 -41.78
N LYS A 4 -14.64 -37.55 -42.18
CA LYS A 4 -16.01 -37.33 -41.71
C LYS A 4 -16.12 -37.80 -40.25
N ALA A 5 -16.56 -36.95 -39.35
CA ALA A 5 -16.92 -37.36 -38.01
C ALA A 5 -18.24 -38.13 -37.97
N PRO A 6 -18.42 -39.10 -37.06
CA PRO A 6 -19.66 -39.86 -36.93
C PRO A 6 -20.84 -38.98 -36.51
N GLU A 7 -22.01 -39.19 -37.09
CA GLU A 7 -23.25 -38.40 -36.87
C GLU A 7 -23.76 -38.33 -35.41
N ALA A 8 -23.31 -39.21 -34.53
CA ALA A 8 -23.70 -39.23 -33.13
C ALA A 8 -23.10 -38.07 -32.28
N LEU A 9 -22.18 -37.28 -32.82
CA LEU A 9 -21.52 -36.16 -32.13
C LEU A 9 -22.15 -34.80 -32.42
N MET A 10 -23.17 -34.72 -33.24
CA MET A 10 -23.76 -33.45 -33.71
C MET A 10 -24.97 -32.97 -32.90
N ALA A 11 -25.39 -33.67 -31.84
CA ALA A 11 -26.59 -33.37 -31.07
C ALA A 11 -26.36 -32.85 -29.64
N ALA A 12 -25.10 -32.58 -29.25
CA ALA A 12 -24.82 -32.03 -27.95
C ALA A 12 -24.31 -30.60 -28.06
N GLU A 13 -24.93 -29.66 -27.35
CA GLU A 13 -24.39 -28.30 -27.16
C GLU A 13 -23.00 -28.39 -26.55
N VAL A 14 -21.97 -28.03 -27.32
CA VAL A 14 -20.58 -28.14 -26.93
C VAL A 14 -20.18 -26.85 -26.21
N THR A 15 -20.19 -26.87 -24.89
CA THR A 15 -19.56 -25.80 -24.10
C THR A 15 -18.03 -25.89 -24.24
N ARG A 16 -17.33 -24.75 -24.12
CA ARG A 16 -15.85 -24.66 -24.19
C ARG A 16 -15.15 -25.69 -23.29
N ARG A 17 -15.78 -26.07 -22.20
CA ARG A 17 -15.31 -27.06 -21.21
C ARG A 17 -15.55 -28.50 -21.71
N GLY A 18 -16.59 -28.73 -22.44
CA GLY A 18 -16.90 -30.00 -23.09
C GLY A 18 -15.95 -30.31 -24.26
N LEU A 19 -15.63 -29.30 -25.07
CA LEU A 19 -14.68 -29.42 -26.17
C LEU A 19 -13.27 -29.80 -25.70
N MET A 20 -12.78 -29.19 -24.58
CA MET A 20 -11.47 -29.54 -24.02
C MET A 20 -11.43 -30.95 -23.41
N LYS A 21 -12.52 -31.42 -22.82
CA LYS A 21 -12.60 -32.80 -22.31
C LYS A 21 -12.63 -33.82 -23.44
N THR A 22 -13.36 -33.53 -24.49
CA THR A 22 -13.49 -34.44 -25.66
C THR A 22 -12.19 -34.50 -26.45
N THR A 23 -11.44 -33.41 -26.55
CA THR A 23 -10.13 -33.39 -27.24
C THR A 23 -9.07 -34.15 -26.43
N ALA A 24 -9.09 -34.07 -25.09
CA ALA A 24 -8.20 -34.83 -24.24
C ALA A 24 -8.48 -36.35 -24.29
N ILE A 25 -9.75 -36.74 -24.29
CA ILE A 25 -10.16 -38.16 -24.41
C ILE A 25 -9.89 -38.70 -25.82
N GLY A 26 -10.13 -37.89 -26.84
CA GLY A 26 -9.84 -38.29 -28.23
C GLY A 26 -8.33 -38.43 -28.50
N GLY A 27 -7.50 -37.53 -27.94
CA GLY A 27 -6.04 -37.62 -28.02
C GLY A 27 -5.46 -38.85 -27.32
N LEU A 28 -6.00 -39.21 -26.17
CA LEU A 28 -5.61 -40.42 -25.43
C LEU A 28 -6.06 -41.73 -26.16
N ALA A 29 -7.24 -41.74 -26.81
CA ALA A 29 -7.74 -42.92 -27.52
C ALA A 29 -6.93 -43.24 -28.78
N VAL A 30 -6.42 -42.24 -29.50
CA VAL A 30 -5.58 -42.42 -30.68
C VAL A 30 -4.14 -42.82 -30.29
N ALA A 31 -3.63 -42.36 -29.20
CA ALA A 31 -2.32 -42.75 -28.66
C ALA A 31 -2.33 -44.16 -28.04
N SER A 32 -3.47 -44.62 -27.48
CA SER A 32 -3.58 -45.94 -26.86
C SER A 32 -3.67 -47.10 -27.81
N SER A 33 -4.13 -46.89 -29.08
CA SER A 33 -4.23 -47.96 -30.05
C SER A 33 -2.92 -48.35 -30.75
N ALA A 34 -1.86 -47.52 -30.60
CA ALA A 34 -0.56 -47.78 -31.21
C ALA A 34 0.53 -48.29 -30.22
N PHE A 35 0.29 -48.20 -28.89
CA PHE A 35 1.34 -48.48 -27.90
C PHE A 35 0.86 -49.14 -26.59
N THR A 36 -0.10 -50.04 -26.64
CA THR A 36 -0.77 -50.54 -25.40
C THR A 36 -0.09 -51.68 -24.67
N LEU A 37 1.07 -52.22 -25.09
CA LEU A 37 1.68 -53.34 -24.36
C LEU A 37 2.97 -53.07 -23.54
N PRO A 38 3.82 -52.09 -23.80
CA PRO A 38 4.95 -51.85 -22.92
C PRO A 38 4.71 -50.83 -21.78
N PHE A 39 3.80 -49.87 -21.96
CA PHE A 39 3.63 -48.78 -21.01
C PHE A 39 2.83 -49.14 -19.76
N THR A 40 1.88 -50.01 -19.83
CA THR A 40 1.14 -50.53 -18.66
C THR A 40 2.01 -51.34 -17.72
N ARG A 41 3.01 -52.07 -18.22
CA ARG A 41 4.00 -52.78 -17.40
C ARG A 41 5.07 -51.86 -16.82
N LEU A 42 5.41 -50.77 -17.50
CA LEU A 42 6.33 -49.72 -16.98
C LEU A 42 5.67 -48.86 -15.94
N ALA A 43 4.38 -48.51 -16.11
CA ALA A 43 3.63 -47.76 -15.10
C ALA A 43 3.42 -48.57 -13.83
N SER A 44 3.05 -49.85 -13.91
CA SER A 44 2.92 -50.71 -12.74
C SER A 44 4.27 -51.08 -12.10
N ALA A 45 5.38 -51.11 -12.85
CA ALA A 45 6.72 -51.27 -12.32
C ALA A 45 7.27 -49.97 -11.71
N ALA A 46 6.91 -48.81 -12.22
CA ALA A 46 7.25 -47.51 -11.63
C ALA A 46 6.48 -47.28 -10.35
N GLU A 47 5.21 -47.67 -10.24
CA GLU A 47 4.43 -47.65 -8.99
C GLU A 47 4.99 -48.63 -7.95
N ALA A 48 5.53 -49.76 -8.34
CA ALA A 48 6.13 -50.74 -7.43
C ALA A 48 7.55 -50.41 -6.99
N LEU A 49 8.24 -49.46 -7.64
CA LEU A 49 9.60 -48.98 -7.33
C LEU A 49 9.67 -47.59 -6.70
N SER A 50 8.56 -46.86 -6.68
CA SER A 50 8.50 -45.62 -5.92
C SER A 50 8.28 -45.95 -4.46
N PRO A 51 9.18 -45.51 -3.51
CA PRO A 51 8.86 -45.60 -2.11
C PRO A 51 7.51 -44.90 -1.91
N ALA A 52 6.60 -45.56 -1.15
CA ALA A 52 5.30 -44.94 -0.84
C ALA A 52 5.55 -43.52 -0.34
N SER A 53 5.12 -42.53 -1.11
CA SER A 53 5.23 -41.14 -0.67
C SER A 53 4.46 -40.99 0.65
N ALA A 54 5.02 -40.24 1.60
CA ALA A 54 4.31 -39.93 2.82
C ALA A 54 2.93 -39.33 2.49
N PRO A 55 1.90 -39.60 3.30
CA PRO A 55 0.56 -39.06 3.05
C PRO A 55 0.62 -37.55 2.95
N GLU A 56 -0.10 -36.99 1.99
CA GLU A 56 -0.19 -35.54 1.79
C GLU A 56 -0.80 -34.88 3.01
N LYS A 57 -0.14 -33.82 3.52
CA LYS A 57 -0.65 -32.95 4.58
C LYS A 57 -1.04 -31.62 3.96
N VAL A 58 -2.26 -31.14 4.20
CA VAL A 58 -2.70 -29.80 3.81
C VAL A 58 -2.66 -28.89 5.02
N VAL A 59 -1.91 -27.79 4.92
CA VAL A 59 -1.68 -26.84 6.02
C VAL A 59 -2.12 -25.46 5.60
N TRP A 60 -2.89 -24.80 6.47
CA TRP A 60 -3.31 -23.42 6.25
C TRP A 60 -2.14 -22.44 6.45
N SER A 61 -2.07 -21.48 5.57
CA SER A 61 -1.13 -20.36 5.59
C SER A 61 -1.80 -19.12 4.97
N ALA A 62 -1.08 -18.03 4.83
CA ALA A 62 -1.62 -16.80 4.27
C ALA A 62 -0.59 -16.05 3.41
N CYS A 63 -1.11 -15.31 2.44
CA CYS A 63 -0.35 -14.27 1.76
C CYS A 63 -0.46 -12.97 2.56
N THR A 64 0.50 -12.68 3.42
CA THR A 64 0.46 -11.58 4.39
C THR A 64 1.04 -10.26 3.89
N VAL A 65 1.29 -10.15 2.57
CA VAL A 65 1.89 -8.97 1.96
C VAL A 65 0.96 -7.75 1.93
N ASN A 66 1.51 -6.57 1.70
CA ASN A 66 0.81 -5.28 1.76
C ASN A 66 -0.12 -4.99 0.57
N CYS A 67 -1.06 -5.88 0.26
CA CYS A 67 -2.12 -5.57 -0.70
C CYS A 67 -3.52 -5.45 -0.06
N GLY A 68 -3.63 -5.65 1.24
CA GLY A 68 -4.88 -5.54 1.99
C GLY A 68 -5.80 -6.77 1.95
N SER A 69 -5.55 -7.76 1.08
CA SER A 69 -6.49 -8.88 0.93
C SER A 69 -6.23 -10.07 1.84
N ARG A 70 -5.05 -10.22 2.42
CA ARG A 70 -4.67 -11.33 3.35
C ARG A 70 -5.21 -12.69 2.91
N CYS A 71 -4.93 -13.08 1.65
CA CYS A 71 -5.54 -14.26 1.08
C CYS A 71 -5.12 -15.54 1.78
N PRO A 72 -6.08 -16.40 2.16
CA PRO A 72 -5.79 -17.72 2.69
C PRO A 72 -5.17 -18.62 1.63
N LEU A 73 -4.19 -19.40 2.05
CA LEU A 73 -3.46 -20.35 1.23
C LEU A 73 -3.49 -21.72 1.90
N ARG A 74 -3.64 -22.77 1.10
CA ARG A 74 -3.52 -24.16 1.55
C ARG A 74 -2.27 -24.75 0.95
N MET A 75 -1.30 -25.07 1.82
CA MET A 75 -0.02 -25.63 1.44
C MET A 75 -0.13 -27.14 1.40
N HIS A 76 0.06 -27.73 0.25
CA HIS A 76 0.09 -29.19 0.04
C HIS A 76 1.51 -29.68 0.24
N VAL A 77 1.74 -30.42 1.33
CA VAL A 77 3.06 -30.84 1.79
C VAL A 77 3.18 -32.36 1.70
N VAL A 78 4.22 -32.82 1.01
CA VAL A 78 4.61 -34.23 0.92
C VAL A 78 6.11 -34.33 1.22
N ASP A 79 6.50 -35.25 2.07
CA ASP A 79 7.90 -35.44 2.49
C ASP A 79 8.58 -34.18 3.05
N GLY A 80 7.81 -33.34 3.76
CA GLY A 80 8.30 -32.09 4.36
C GLY A 80 8.53 -30.95 3.36
N GLU A 81 8.07 -31.10 2.11
CA GLU A 81 8.16 -30.08 1.07
C GLU A 81 6.79 -29.63 0.55
N ILE A 82 6.63 -28.33 0.33
CA ILE A 82 5.45 -27.76 -0.32
C ILE A 82 5.47 -28.15 -1.81
N LYS A 83 4.53 -28.95 -2.24
CA LYS A 83 4.44 -29.37 -3.66
C LYS A 83 3.64 -28.39 -4.49
N TYR A 84 2.51 -27.90 -3.98
CA TYR A 84 1.72 -26.85 -4.62
C TYR A 84 0.92 -26.05 -3.59
N VAL A 85 0.31 -24.97 -4.05
CA VAL A 85 -0.45 -24.03 -3.22
C VAL A 85 -1.82 -23.84 -3.81
N GLU A 86 -2.84 -24.10 -3.02
CA GLU A 86 -4.22 -23.76 -3.32
C GLU A 86 -4.68 -22.54 -2.53
N THR A 87 -5.90 -22.13 -2.77
CA THR A 87 -6.54 -21.01 -2.10
C THR A 87 -7.65 -21.50 -1.18
N ASP A 88 -8.46 -20.58 -0.65
CA ASP A 88 -9.63 -20.88 0.17
C ASP A 88 -10.58 -21.87 -0.51
N ASN A 89 -11.07 -22.85 0.23
CA ASN A 89 -12.10 -23.81 -0.16
C ASN A 89 -13.26 -23.86 0.83
N THR A 90 -13.32 -22.88 1.76
CA THR A 90 -14.38 -22.77 2.77
C THR A 90 -15.47 -21.81 2.29
N GLY A 91 -16.71 -22.05 2.67
CA GLY A 91 -17.84 -21.26 2.19
C GLY A 91 -18.23 -21.62 0.76
N ASP A 92 -19.00 -20.74 0.13
CA ASP A 92 -19.53 -20.89 -1.22
C ASP A 92 -19.08 -19.75 -2.14
N ASP A 93 -19.64 -19.67 -3.35
CA ASP A 93 -19.41 -18.54 -4.28
C ASP A 93 -20.52 -17.50 -4.23
N ASN A 94 -21.33 -17.50 -3.18
CA ASN A 94 -22.39 -16.54 -3.00
C ASN A 94 -21.85 -15.24 -2.40
N TYR A 95 -22.01 -14.14 -3.11
CA TYR A 95 -21.62 -12.80 -2.64
C TYR A 95 -22.30 -12.41 -1.31
N GLU A 96 -23.53 -12.84 -1.08
CA GLU A 96 -24.30 -12.58 0.15
C GLU A 96 -23.88 -13.50 1.31
N GLY A 97 -23.20 -14.58 1.02
CA GLY A 97 -22.75 -15.55 2.01
C GLY A 97 -21.31 -15.32 2.48
N LEU A 98 -20.73 -16.35 3.09
CA LEU A 98 -19.31 -16.40 3.44
C LEU A 98 -18.50 -16.91 2.24
N HIS A 99 -18.35 -16.09 1.21
CA HIS A 99 -17.76 -16.48 -0.06
C HIS A 99 -16.30 -16.92 0.05
N GLN A 100 -15.83 -17.68 -0.94
CA GLN A 100 -14.45 -18.14 -1.04
C GLN A 100 -13.52 -16.99 -1.40
N VAL A 101 -12.43 -16.84 -0.63
CA VAL A 101 -11.39 -15.84 -0.87
C VAL A 101 -10.29 -16.44 -1.74
N ARG A 102 -10.28 -16.09 -3.03
CA ARG A 102 -9.34 -16.65 -4.00
C ARG A 102 -8.10 -15.77 -4.14
N ALA A 103 -6.94 -16.34 -3.79
CA ALA A 103 -5.65 -15.69 -3.97
C ALA A 103 -5.34 -15.45 -5.45
N CYS A 104 -4.77 -14.28 -5.75
CA CYS A 104 -4.22 -13.96 -7.06
C CYS A 104 -2.91 -14.74 -7.33
N LEU A 105 -2.33 -14.56 -8.52
CA LEU A 105 -1.10 -15.25 -8.92
C LEU A 105 0.08 -15.01 -7.95
N ARG A 106 0.17 -13.84 -7.33
CA ARG A 106 1.21 -13.53 -6.31
C ARG A 106 1.13 -14.49 -5.12
N GLY A 107 -0.02 -14.60 -4.47
CA GLY A 107 -0.23 -15.54 -3.35
C GLY A 107 -0.03 -17.00 -3.77
N ARG A 108 -0.56 -17.40 -4.92
CA ARG A 108 -0.37 -18.75 -5.47
C ARG A 108 1.08 -19.10 -5.81
N SER A 109 1.94 -18.07 -5.96
CA SER A 109 3.38 -18.23 -6.18
C SER A 109 4.19 -18.37 -4.88
N MET A 110 3.56 -18.47 -3.71
CA MET A 110 4.25 -18.56 -2.40
C MET A 110 5.31 -19.66 -2.36
N ARG A 111 5.04 -20.83 -2.97
CA ARG A 111 6.04 -21.90 -3.08
C ARG A 111 7.34 -21.42 -3.74
N ARG A 112 7.23 -20.60 -4.82
CA ARG A 112 8.41 -20.04 -5.51
C ARG A 112 9.18 -19.07 -4.62
N ARG A 113 8.49 -18.39 -3.70
CA ARG A 113 9.14 -17.51 -2.72
C ARG A 113 9.86 -18.31 -1.64
N VAL A 114 9.24 -19.36 -1.10
CA VAL A 114 9.85 -20.22 -0.07
C VAL A 114 11.13 -20.89 -0.56
N TYR A 115 11.13 -21.37 -1.81
CA TYR A 115 12.26 -22.09 -2.42
C TYR A 115 13.11 -21.21 -3.35
N ASN A 116 13.03 -19.89 -3.20
CA ASN A 116 13.79 -18.95 -4.02
C ASN A 116 15.30 -19.06 -3.73
N PRO A 117 16.18 -19.00 -4.75
CA PRO A 117 17.62 -19.05 -4.55
C PRO A 117 18.18 -17.87 -3.72
N ASP A 118 17.49 -16.70 -3.73
CA ASP A 118 17.89 -15.53 -2.95
C ASP A 118 17.55 -15.64 -1.44
N ARG A 119 17.04 -16.79 -0.96
CA ARG A 119 16.79 -17.00 0.46
C ARG A 119 18.06 -16.82 1.28
N LEU A 120 17.93 -16.01 2.35
CA LEU A 120 18.94 -15.95 3.41
C LEU A 120 18.97 -17.28 4.14
N LYS A 121 20.18 -17.76 4.49
CA LYS A 121 20.39 -19.12 4.99
C LYS A 121 20.89 -19.17 6.42
N TYR A 122 21.71 -18.22 6.82
CA TYR A 122 22.39 -18.14 8.10
C TYR A 122 22.66 -16.69 8.46
N PRO A 123 22.92 -16.37 9.74
CA PRO A 123 23.34 -15.03 10.13
C PRO A 123 24.64 -14.62 9.43
N MET A 124 24.74 -13.37 9.04
CA MET A 124 25.90 -12.86 8.31
C MET A 124 26.34 -11.49 8.84
N LYS A 125 27.62 -11.24 8.77
CA LYS A 125 28.26 -9.96 9.10
C LYS A 125 28.92 -9.38 7.86
N ARG A 126 28.80 -8.09 7.68
CA ARG A 126 29.40 -7.36 6.56
C ARG A 126 30.93 -7.38 6.61
N VAL A 127 31.56 -7.63 5.48
CA VAL A 127 33.02 -7.60 5.30
C VAL A 127 33.49 -6.61 4.23
N GLY A 128 32.59 -5.96 3.53
CA GLY A 128 32.88 -4.92 2.54
C GLY A 128 32.22 -3.59 2.91
N LYS A 129 32.06 -2.69 1.93
CA LYS A 129 31.28 -1.48 2.08
C LYS A 129 29.79 -1.81 2.02
N ARG A 130 28.96 -1.03 2.72
CA ARG A 130 27.50 -1.15 2.60
C ARG A 130 27.09 -0.97 1.15
N GLY A 131 26.16 -1.81 0.68
CA GLY A 131 25.69 -1.86 -0.69
C GLY A 131 26.45 -2.84 -1.60
N GLU A 132 27.68 -3.28 -1.26
CA GLU A 132 28.40 -4.28 -2.03
C GLU A 132 27.83 -5.71 -1.90
N GLY A 133 27.08 -5.98 -0.84
CA GLY A 133 26.52 -7.30 -0.58
C GLY A 133 27.56 -8.37 -0.23
N LYS A 134 28.71 -7.95 0.32
CA LYS A 134 29.79 -8.84 0.76
C LYS A 134 29.64 -9.16 2.25
N PHE A 135 29.46 -10.43 2.55
CA PHE A 135 29.22 -10.92 3.90
C PHE A 135 30.04 -12.17 4.21
N GLU A 136 30.35 -12.35 5.48
CA GLU A 136 30.81 -13.62 6.04
C GLU A 136 29.74 -14.22 6.93
N ARG A 137 29.63 -15.55 6.96
CA ARG A 137 28.74 -16.27 7.87
C ARG A 137 29.28 -16.20 9.30
N ILE A 138 28.38 -15.92 10.25
CA ILE A 138 28.66 -15.95 11.68
C ILE A 138 27.67 -16.87 12.38
N SER A 139 27.92 -17.20 13.65
CA SER A 139 26.94 -17.92 14.47
C SER A 139 25.79 -17.00 14.93
N TRP A 140 24.69 -17.61 15.36
CA TRP A 140 23.62 -16.86 15.97
C TRP A 140 24.06 -16.16 17.26
N ASP A 141 24.85 -16.83 18.10
CA ASP A 141 25.35 -16.24 19.34
C ASP A 141 26.24 -15.02 19.06
N GLU A 142 27.16 -15.12 18.09
CA GLU A 142 27.99 -14.00 17.68
C GLU A 142 27.14 -12.84 17.15
N ALA A 143 26.11 -13.12 16.33
CA ALA A 143 25.20 -12.09 15.83
C ALA A 143 24.47 -11.37 16.98
N TYR A 144 23.92 -12.11 17.91
CA TYR A 144 23.21 -11.51 19.05
C TYR A 144 24.16 -10.72 19.97
N ASP A 145 25.35 -11.21 20.22
CA ASP A 145 26.36 -10.54 21.06
C ASP A 145 26.82 -9.22 20.43
N ILE A 146 27.06 -9.19 19.11
CA ILE A 146 27.39 -7.98 18.39
C ILE A 146 26.24 -6.96 18.48
N ILE A 147 25.01 -7.39 18.22
CA ILE A 147 23.84 -6.52 18.25
C ILE A 147 23.63 -5.96 19.65
N ALA A 148 23.59 -6.81 20.68
CA ALA A 148 23.32 -6.39 22.05
C ALA A 148 24.40 -5.43 22.57
N THR A 149 25.69 -5.74 22.32
CA THR A 149 26.81 -4.89 22.74
C THR A 149 26.79 -3.51 22.10
N ASN A 150 26.56 -3.45 20.78
CA ASN A 150 26.48 -2.16 20.08
C ASN A 150 25.23 -1.37 20.51
N MET A 151 24.09 -2.02 20.69
CA MET A 151 22.86 -1.35 21.14
C MET A 151 23.06 -0.73 22.53
N GLN A 152 23.64 -1.48 23.48
CA GLN A 152 23.95 -0.98 24.82
C GLN A 152 24.95 0.19 24.78
N ARG A 153 25.99 0.08 23.93
CA ARG A 153 26.97 1.16 23.74
C ARG A 153 26.29 2.43 23.20
N LEU A 154 25.51 2.31 22.14
CA LEU A 154 24.84 3.47 21.50
C LEU A 154 23.81 4.11 22.42
N ILE A 155 23.03 3.32 23.17
CA ILE A 155 22.11 3.85 24.19
C ILE A 155 22.90 4.63 25.27
N LYS A 156 24.03 4.11 25.71
CA LYS A 156 24.88 4.79 26.72
C LYS A 156 25.50 6.08 26.18
N GLU A 157 25.95 6.10 24.94
CA GLU A 157 26.65 7.24 24.32
C GLU A 157 25.70 8.33 23.83
N TYR A 158 24.58 7.93 23.20
CA TYR A 158 23.68 8.85 22.50
C TYR A 158 22.23 8.86 23.04
N GLY A 159 21.87 7.90 23.88
CA GLY A 159 20.50 7.70 24.33
C GLY A 159 19.61 6.96 23.32
N ASN A 160 18.41 6.61 23.76
CA ASN A 160 17.45 5.81 22.98
C ASN A 160 16.94 6.50 21.70
N GLU A 161 16.93 7.83 21.65
CA GLU A 161 16.58 8.59 20.44
C GLU A 161 17.53 8.38 19.26
N SER A 162 18.73 7.82 19.50
CA SER A 162 19.66 7.47 18.41
C SER A 162 19.32 6.17 17.68
N ILE A 163 18.32 5.42 18.14
CA ILE A 163 17.88 4.16 17.55
C ILE A 163 16.58 4.37 16.81
N TYR A 164 16.49 3.89 15.58
CA TYR A 164 15.33 4.06 14.70
C TYR A 164 14.84 2.71 14.14
N LEU A 165 13.52 2.52 14.13
CA LEU A 165 12.87 1.37 13.50
C LEU A 165 12.38 1.79 12.12
N ASN A 166 13.03 1.26 11.06
CA ASN A 166 12.70 1.65 9.71
C ASN A 166 11.38 1.03 9.23
N TYR A 167 10.82 1.59 8.18
CA TYR A 167 9.59 1.15 7.56
C TYR A 167 9.72 -0.24 6.93
N GLY A 168 8.73 -1.09 7.16
CA GLY A 168 8.66 -2.41 6.55
C GLY A 168 7.20 -2.84 6.39
N THR A 169 6.85 -3.40 5.22
CA THR A 169 5.51 -3.93 4.94
C THR A 169 5.56 -5.29 4.26
N GLY A 170 6.68 -5.98 4.34
CA GLY A 170 6.85 -7.31 3.76
C GLY A 170 5.96 -8.37 4.40
N THR A 171 5.62 -8.19 5.68
CA THR A 171 4.66 -9.02 6.42
C THR A 171 3.71 -8.11 7.18
N LEU A 172 2.55 -7.81 6.60
CA LEU A 172 1.61 -6.84 7.17
C LEU A 172 0.54 -7.49 8.06
N GLY A 173 -0.03 -8.61 7.64
CA GLY A 173 -1.21 -9.19 8.27
C GLY A 173 -0.94 -10.06 9.51
N GLY A 174 0.30 -10.39 9.83
CA GLY A 174 0.62 -11.22 10.98
C GLY A 174 0.39 -10.52 12.32
N THR A 175 0.18 -11.29 13.39
CA THR A 175 0.13 -10.74 14.74
C THR A 175 1.51 -10.73 15.42
N MET A 176 2.26 -11.82 15.29
CA MET A 176 3.63 -11.94 15.78
C MET A 176 4.66 -11.49 14.74
N THR A 177 4.41 -11.81 13.47
CA THR A 177 5.31 -11.52 12.33
C THR A 177 5.08 -10.16 11.70
N ARG A 178 4.21 -9.33 12.27
CA ARG A 178 3.83 -8.02 11.76
C ARG A 178 5.06 -7.12 11.59
N SER A 179 5.20 -6.48 10.42
CA SER A 179 6.27 -5.51 10.15
C SER A 179 5.77 -4.06 10.04
N TRP A 180 4.46 -3.82 10.04
CA TRP A 180 3.86 -2.49 9.99
C TRP A 180 2.68 -2.35 10.96
N PRO A 181 2.47 -1.20 11.60
CA PRO A 181 3.45 -0.10 11.69
C PRO A 181 4.70 -0.55 12.47
N PRO A 182 5.89 0.02 12.21
CA PRO A 182 7.13 -0.38 12.89
C PRO A 182 7.02 -0.36 14.41
N GLY A 183 6.29 0.58 14.99
CA GLY A 183 6.02 0.66 16.44
C GLY A 183 5.08 -0.44 17.00
N LYS A 184 4.55 -1.32 16.15
CA LYS A 184 3.68 -2.44 16.53
C LYS A 184 4.31 -3.81 16.22
N THR A 185 5.64 -3.84 16.10
CA THR A 185 6.44 -5.05 15.82
C THR A 185 7.03 -5.65 17.08
N LEU A 186 7.53 -6.88 17.01
CA LEU A 186 8.28 -7.48 18.12
C LEU A 186 9.62 -6.78 18.36
N VAL A 187 10.22 -6.16 17.32
CA VAL A 187 11.40 -5.30 17.49
C VAL A 187 11.03 -4.07 18.32
N ALA A 188 9.87 -3.45 18.07
CA ALA A 188 9.38 -2.33 18.88
C ALA A 188 9.14 -2.76 20.34
N ARG A 189 8.53 -3.93 20.56
CA ARG A 189 8.34 -4.46 21.92
C ARG A 189 9.68 -4.65 22.65
N LEU A 190 10.69 -5.19 21.97
CA LEU A 190 12.04 -5.34 22.52
C LEU A 190 12.64 -3.97 22.89
N MET A 191 12.56 -3.01 21.98
CA MET A 191 13.08 -1.67 22.20
C MET A 191 12.36 -0.95 23.35
N ASN A 192 11.04 -1.12 23.47
CA ASN A 192 10.26 -0.55 24.57
C ASN A 192 10.66 -1.13 25.94
N CYS A 193 11.03 -2.41 25.99
CA CYS A 193 11.63 -3.01 27.19
C CYS A 193 13.02 -2.41 27.52
N CYS A 194 13.73 -1.88 26.51
CA CYS A 194 15.09 -1.32 26.66
C CYS A 194 15.13 0.19 26.77
N GLY A 195 14.00 0.88 27.02
CA GLY A 195 13.93 2.33 27.17
C GLY A 195 13.44 3.08 25.93
N GLY A 196 13.00 2.39 24.90
CA GLY A 196 12.37 2.96 23.70
C GLY A 196 13.33 3.22 22.54
N TYR A 197 12.86 4.01 21.60
CA TYR A 197 13.56 4.38 20.35
C TYR A 197 12.96 5.68 19.80
N LEU A 198 13.67 6.37 18.88
CA LEU A 198 13.13 7.53 18.17
C LEU A 198 11.85 7.13 17.45
N ASN A 199 10.73 7.67 17.86
CA ASN A 199 9.44 7.35 17.30
C ASN A 199 9.24 8.01 15.94
N HIS A 200 8.20 7.64 15.25
CA HIS A 200 7.86 8.18 13.91
C HIS A 200 6.35 8.36 13.77
N TYR A 201 5.98 9.21 12.82
CA TYR A 201 4.60 9.40 12.38
C TYR A 201 4.52 9.34 10.85
N GLY A 202 3.30 9.19 10.35
CA GLY A 202 3.06 9.01 8.92
C GLY A 202 3.55 7.65 8.41
N ASP A 203 3.54 7.49 7.11
CA ASP A 203 4.10 6.34 6.40
C ASP A 203 4.43 6.69 4.94
N TYR A 204 5.03 5.77 4.21
CA TYR A 204 5.36 5.96 2.78
C TYR A 204 4.14 5.92 1.86
N SER A 205 3.03 5.35 2.32
CA SER A 205 1.87 5.05 1.48
C SER A 205 0.77 6.09 1.57
N SER A 206 0.51 6.63 2.77
CA SER A 206 -0.72 7.36 3.08
C SER A 206 -0.53 8.55 4.03
N ALA A 207 0.70 9.01 4.29
CA ALA A 207 0.94 10.11 5.22
C ALA A 207 0.16 11.38 4.88
N GLN A 208 0.08 11.74 3.61
CA GLN A 208 -0.54 12.99 3.17
C GLN A 208 -2.07 12.95 3.24
N ILE A 209 -2.71 11.84 2.84
CA ILE A 209 -4.17 11.71 3.00
C ILE A 209 -4.56 11.62 4.48
N ALA A 210 -3.78 10.93 5.29
CA ALA A 210 -4.01 10.84 6.73
C ALA A 210 -3.90 12.23 7.38
N ALA A 211 -2.84 12.99 7.08
CA ALA A 211 -2.66 14.34 7.60
C ALA A 211 -3.73 15.31 7.09
N GLY A 212 -4.00 15.34 5.79
CA GLY A 212 -4.99 16.24 5.19
C GLY A 212 -6.39 16.03 5.74
N LEU A 213 -6.88 14.79 5.72
CA LEU A 213 -8.23 14.47 6.15
C LEU A 213 -8.41 14.48 7.68
N ASN A 214 -7.31 14.40 8.47
CA ASN A 214 -7.38 14.65 9.91
C ASN A 214 -7.94 16.04 10.22
N TYR A 215 -7.56 17.06 9.46
CA TYR A 215 -8.07 18.43 9.61
C TYR A 215 -9.45 18.67 8.97
N THR A 216 -10.05 17.64 8.42
CA THR A 216 -11.41 17.69 7.86
C THR A 216 -12.39 16.89 8.70
N TYR A 217 -12.03 15.65 9.06
CA TYR A 217 -12.92 14.72 9.76
C TYR A 217 -12.48 14.38 11.19
N GLY A 218 -11.25 14.73 11.57
CA GLY A 218 -10.62 14.29 12.81
C GLY A 218 -10.12 12.85 12.73
N GLY A 219 -8.88 12.60 13.15
CA GLY A 219 -8.28 11.28 13.13
C GLY A 219 -8.04 10.70 11.73
N TRP A 220 -8.00 9.38 11.64
CA TRP A 220 -7.90 8.67 10.35
C TRP A 220 -9.26 8.71 9.65
N ALA A 221 -9.30 9.28 8.45
CA ALA A 221 -10.54 9.38 7.70
C ALA A 221 -11.04 8.01 7.22
N ASP A 222 -12.30 7.76 7.44
CA ASP A 222 -13.01 6.52 7.09
C ASP A 222 -13.88 6.71 5.84
N GLY A 223 -14.15 5.62 5.14
CA GLY A 223 -15.04 5.57 3.97
C GLY A 223 -16.04 4.44 4.08
N ASN A 224 -17.10 4.51 3.27
CA ASN A 224 -18.05 3.42 3.17
C ASN A 224 -17.38 2.17 2.58
N SER A 225 -17.86 1.00 2.95
CA SER A 225 -17.38 -0.24 2.35
C SER A 225 -17.71 -0.30 0.85
N PRO A 226 -16.86 -0.94 0.02
CA PRO A 226 -17.15 -1.07 -1.42
C PRO A 226 -18.40 -1.89 -1.71
N SER A 227 -18.88 -2.70 -0.78
CA SER A 227 -20.16 -3.40 -0.89
C SER A 227 -21.36 -2.45 -0.84
N ASP A 228 -21.25 -1.29 -0.18
CA ASP A 228 -22.31 -0.28 -0.10
C ASP A 228 -22.58 0.44 -1.45
N ILE A 229 -21.70 0.25 -2.44
CA ILE A 229 -21.93 0.69 -3.83
C ILE A 229 -23.22 0.10 -4.42
N GLU A 230 -23.73 -0.99 -3.88
CA GLU A 230 -25.05 -1.51 -4.32
C GLU A 230 -26.21 -0.54 -4.07
N ASN A 231 -26.01 0.44 -3.20
CA ASN A 231 -26.95 1.53 -2.92
C ASN A 231 -26.67 2.82 -3.72
N SER A 232 -25.59 2.85 -4.51
CA SER A 232 -25.12 4.03 -5.25
C SER A 232 -25.78 4.17 -6.62
N LYS A 233 -25.88 5.41 -7.13
CA LYS A 233 -26.28 5.73 -8.51
C LYS A 233 -25.10 6.13 -9.39
N LEU A 234 -24.03 6.62 -8.78
CA LEU A 234 -22.81 7.04 -9.44
C LEU A 234 -21.60 6.62 -8.59
N VAL A 235 -20.56 6.15 -9.23
CA VAL A 235 -19.25 5.87 -8.63
C VAL A 235 -18.21 6.72 -9.33
N VAL A 236 -17.44 7.51 -8.58
CA VAL A 236 -16.33 8.31 -9.13
C VAL A 236 -15.06 7.95 -8.38
N LEU A 237 -14.06 7.48 -9.11
CA LEU A 237 -12.78 7.02 -8.56
C LEU A 237 -11.64 7.95 -8.97
N PHE A 238 -11.05 8.65 -8.01
CA PHE A 238 -9.87 9.51 -8.21
C PHE A 238 -8.60 8.75 -7.87
N GLY A 239 -7.75 8.46 -8.87
CA GLY A 239 -6.48 7.75 -8.67
C GLY A 239 -6.63 6.47 -7.84
N ASN A 240 -7.78 5.81 -7.92
CA ASN A 240 -8.12 4.61 -7.16
C ASN A 240 -8.19 3.39 -8.10
N ASN A 241 -7.24 2.45 -7.95
CA ASN A 241 -7.06 1.35 -8.87
C ASN A 241 -6.97 -0.02 -8.14
N PRO A 242 -8.06 -0.51 -7.54
CA PRO A 242 -8.09 -1.81 -6.87
C PRO A 242 -7.83 -2.98 -7.80
N GLY A 243 -8.14 -2.87 -9.11
CA GLY A 243 -7.89 -3.91 -10.11
C GLY A 243 -6.42 -4.30 -10.29
N GLU A 244 -5.47 -3.45 -9.89
CA GLU A 244 -4.04 -3.76 -9.85
C GLU A 244 -3.52 -3.96 -8.42
N THR A 245 -4.06 -3.22 -7.45
CA THR A 245 -3.57 -3.24 -6.07
C THR A 245 -4.16 -4.38 -5.24
N ARG A 246 -5.47 -4.65 -5.40
CA ARG A 246 -6.27 -5.57 -4.57
C ARG A 246 -7.09 -6.54 -5.43
N MET A 247 -6.43 -7.24 -6.31
CA MET A 247 -7.03 -8.07 -7.38
C MET A 247 -7.44 -9.48 -6.95
N SER A 248 -7.41 -9.82 -5.66
CA SER A 248 -7.87 -11.13 -5.19
C SER A 248 -9.39 -11.19 -5.04
N GLY A 249 -9.95 -12.39 -4.98
CA GLY A 249 -11.37 -12.62 -4.77
C GLY A 249 -11.91 -12.21 -3.38
N GLY A 250 -11.04 -11.83 -2.43
CA GLY A 250 -11.41 -11.21 -1.17
C GLY A 250 -11.07 -9.72 -1.12
N GLY A 251 -10.64 -9.14 -2.25
CA GLY A 251 -10.23 -7.75 -2.32
C GLY A 251 -11.34 -6.82 -2.78
N VAL A 252 -11.05 -5.53 -2.69
CA VAL A 252 -11.95 -4.44 -3.07
C VAL A 252 -12.53 -4.60 -4.48
N THR A 253 -11.75 -5.10 -5.44
CA THR A 253 -12.21 -5.30 -6.81
C THR A 253 -13.41 -6.25 -6.91
N TYR A 254 -13.40 -7.34 -6.13
CA TYR A 254 -14.52 -8.28 -6.13
C TYR A 254 -15.80 -7.61 -5.65
N TYR A 255 -15.73 -6.86 -4.54
CA TYR A 255 -16.89 -6.15 -3.99
C TYR A 255 -17.37 -5.02 -4.90
N LEU A 256 -16.46 -4.24 -5.49
CA LEU A 256 -16.80 -3.20 -6.46
C LEU A 256 -17.60 -3.76 -7.64
N GLU A 257 -17.16 -4.87 -8.22
CA GLU A 257 -17.83 -5.50 -9.37
C GLU A 257 -19.19 -6.08 -8.99
N GLN A 258 -19.29 -6.79 -7.87
CA GLN A 258 -20.55 -7.38 -7.42
C GLN A 258 -21.59 -6.33 -7.03
N ALA A 259 -21.18 -5.30 -6.28
CA ALA A 259 -22.07 -4.22 -5.86
C ALA A 259 -22.55 -3.38 -7.05
N ARG A 260 -21.67 -3.08 -8.01
CA ARG A 260 -22.06 -2.38 -9.24
C ARG A 260 -23.02 -3.20 -10.10
N ALA A 261 -22.84 -4.51 -10.18
CA ALA A 261 -23.77 -5.38 -10.92
C ALA A 261 -25.19 -5.31 -10.35
N LYS A 262 -25.34 -5.06 -9.03
CA LYS A 262 -26.64 -4.88 -8.38
C LYS A 262 -27.21 -3.48 -8.56
N SER A 263 -26.42 -2.45 -8.34
CA SER A 263 -26.89 -1.05 -8.42
C SER A 263 -27.04 -0.54 -9.87
N ASN A 264 -26.31 -1.15 -10.80
CA ASN A 264 -26.12 -0.63 -12.16
C ASN A 264 -25.57 0.82 -12.16
N ALA A 265 -24.81 1.21 -11.12
CA ALA A 265 -24.25 2.53 -10.98
C ALA A 265 -23.22 2.81 -12.09
N ARG A 266 -23.32 4.00 -12.72
CA ARG A 266 -22.32 4.50 -13.66
C ARG A 266 -20.98 4.66 -12.94
N MET A 267 -19.85 4.26 -13.55
CA MET A 267 -18.51 4.42 -12.99
C MET A 267 -17.62 5.31 -13.85
N ILE A 268 -17.12 6.38 -13.25
CA ILE A 268 -16.18 7.33 -13.87
C ILE A 268 -14.84 7.20 -13.16
N ILE A 269 -13.75 7.09 -13.93
CA ILE A 269 -12.39 7.01 -13.41
C ILE A 269 -11.63 8.27 -13.83
N VAL A 270 -11.08 8.99 -12.84
CA VAL A 270 -10.22 10.16 -13.02
C VAL A 270 -8.79 9.75 -12.69
N ASP A 271 -7.94 9.59 -13.69
CA ASP A 271 -6.57 9.07 -13.54
C ASP A 271 -5.73 9.45 -14.77
N PRO A 272 -4.45 9.80 -14.66
CA PRO A 272 -3.59 10.05 -15.84
C PRO A 272 -3.36 8.80 -16.70
N ARG A 273 -3.65 7.63 -16.17
CA ARG A 273 -3.49 6.33 -16.81
C ARG A 273 -4.82 5.58 -16.88
N TYR A 274 -5.15 5.00 -18.04
CA TYR A 274 -6.26 4.06 -18.17
C TYR A 274 -5.92 2.75 -17.45
N THR A 275 -6.47 2.61 -16.25
CA THR A 275 -6.10 1.56 -15.29
C THR A 275 -6.82 0.25 -15.55
N ASP A 276 -6.38 -0.83 -14.89
CA ASP A 276 -7.05 -2.12 -14.98
C ASP A 276 -8.36 -2.19 -14.19
N THR A 277 -8.60 -1.26 -13.27
CA THR A 277 -9.92 -1.10 -12.64
C THR A 277 -10.95 -0.65 -13.67
N GLY A 278 -10.55 0.25 -14.56
CA GLY A 278 -11.39 0.70 -15.66
C GLY A 278 -11.52 -0.31 -16.77
N ALA A 279 -10.44 -0.91 -17.23
CA ALA A 279 -10.29 -1.65 -18.47
C ALA A 279 -11.50 -2.53 -18.83
N GLY A 280 -12.42 -1.99 -19.64
CA GLY A 280 -13.66 -2.64 -20.11
C GLY A 280 -14.76 -2.73 -19.06
N ARG A 281 -14.70 -1.96 -17.98
CA ARG A 281 -15.68 -1.96 -16.88
C ARG A 281 -16.21 -0.58 -16.54
N GLU A 282 -15.46 0.47 -16.84
CA GLU A 282 -15.87 1.85 -16.64
C GLU A 282 -16.90 2.27 -17.69
N ASP A 283 -17.72 3.26 -17.34
CA ASP A 283 -18.53 3.98 -18.30
C ASP A 283 -17.72 5.13 -18.93
N GLU A 284 -16.71 5.63 -18.18
CA GLU A 284 -15.85 6.69 -18.69
C GLU A 284 -14.49 6.74 -17.98
N TRP A 285 -13.45 7.06 -18.73
CA TRP A 285 -12.14 7.45 -18.22
C TRP A 285 -11.86 8.92 -18.57
N ILE A 286 -11.54 9.71 -17.56
CA ILE A 286 -11.16 11.11 -17.68
C ILE A 286 -9.66 11.22 -17.37
N PRO A 287 -8.80 11.36 -18.38
CA PRO A 287 -7.39 11.62 -18.17
C PRO A 287 -7.18 12.99 -17.53
N ILE A 288 -6.40 13.03 -16.45
CA ILE A 288 -6.10 14.26 -15.73
C ILE A 288 -4.59 14.45 -15.60
N ARG A 289 -4.12 15.67 -15.72
CA ARG A 289 -2.72 16.01 -15.49
C ARG A 289 -2.34 15.73 -14.01
N PRO A 290 -1.24 15.01 -13.73
CA PRO A 290 -0.84 14.68 -12.36
C PRO A 290 -0.71 15.90 -11.44
N GLY A 291 -1.25 15.80 -10.21
CA GLY A 291 -1.19 16.87 -9.22
C GLY A 291 -2.19 18.02 -9.40
N THR A 292 -3.19 17.86 -10.28
CA THR A 292 -4.18 18.91 -10.57
C THR A 292 -5.61 18.57 -10.12
N ASP A 293 -5.78 17.52 -9.34
CA ASP A 293 -7.09 17.06 -8.86
C ASP A 293 -7.86 18.17 -8.11
N ALA A 294 -7.17 18.95 -7.27
CA ALA A 294 -7.79 20.06 -6.54
C ALA A 294 -8.31 21.16 -7.47
N ALA A 295 -7.65 21.42 -8.60
CA ALA A 295 -8.13 22.40 -9.60
C ALA A 295 -9.41 21.90 -10.27
N LEU A 296 -9.46 20.62 -10.64
CA LEU A 296 -10.69 19.99 -11.15
C LEU A 296 -11.83 20.15 -10.14
N VAL A 297 -11.61 19.72 -8.90
CA VAL A 297 -12.65 19.74 -7.85
C VAL A 297 -13.14 21.15 -7.59
N ASN A 298 -12.26 22.14 -7.54
CA ASN A 298 -12.66 23.54 -7.29
C ASN A 298 -13.52 24.09 -8.43
N ALA A 299 -13.27 23.68 -9.69
CA ALA A 299 -14.15 24.04 -10.80
C ALA A 299 -15.48 23.26 -10.80
N LEU A 300 -15.48 21.99 -10.38
CA LEU A 300 -16.72 21.25 -10.16
C LEU A 300 -17.55 21.94 -9.09
N ALA A 301 -16.92 22.39 -7.99
CA ALA A 301 -17.57 23.15 -6.93
C ALA A 301 -18.15 24.49 -7.44
N TYR A 302 -17.43 25.18 -8.31
CA TYR A 302 -17.93 26.43 -8.93
C TYR A 302 -19.24 26.19 -9.66
N VAL A 303 -19.32 25.18 -10.52
CA VAL A 303 -20.55 24.83 -11.23
C VAL A 303 -21.65 24.41 -10.25
N MET A 304 -21.34 23.57 -9.25
CA MET A 304 -22.34 23.15 -8.27
C MET A 304 -22.90 24.30 -7.45
N ILE A 305 -22.09 25.27 -7.07
CA ILE A 305 -22.50 26.45 -6.30
C ILE A 305 -23.36 27.38 -7.17
N THR A 306 -22.93 27.67 -8.40
CA THR A 306 -23.64 28.58 -9.30
C THR A 306 -24.94 28.01 -9.87
N GLU A 307 -25.05 26.68 -9.99
CA GLU A 307 -26.25 25.99 -10.46
C GLU A 307 -27.13 25.45 -9.30
N ASN A 308 -26.84 25.80 -8.05
CA ASN A 308 -27.55 25.35 -6.84
C ASN A 308 -27.68 23.82 -6.69
N LEU A 309 -26.57 23.11 -6.98
CA LEU A 309 -26.47 21.64 -6.86
C LEU A 309 -25.89 21.20 -5.51
N VAL A 310 -25.58 22.13 -4.59
CA VAL A 310 -25.06 21.84 -3.25
C VAL A 310 -26.17 21.52 -2.26
N ASP A 311 -25.88 20.69 -1.27
CA ASP A 311 -26.79 20.39 -0.15
C ASP A 311 -26.60 21.42 0.97
N GLN A 312 -27.19 22.62 0.83
CA GLN A 312 -27.05 23.71 1.82
C GLN A 312 -27.49 23.29 3.23
N PRO A 313 -28.63 22.57 3.44
CA PRO A 313 -29.00 22.11 4.77
C PRO A 313 -27.95 21.21 5.43
N PHE A 314 -27.27 20.35 4.66
CA PHE A 314 -26.17 19.54 5.18
C PHE A 314 -24.99 20.41 5.59
N LEU A 315 -24.60 21.36 4.75
CA LEU A 315 -23.47 22.26 4.99
C LEU A 315 -23.72 23.13 6.24
N ASP A 316 -24.91 23.67 6.39
CA ASP A 316 -25.28 24.49 7.56
C ASP A 316 -25.25 23.69 8.89
N LYS A 317 -25.68 22.42 8.86
CA LYS A 317 -25.80 21.59 10.07
C LYS A 317 -24.49 20.92 10.47
N TYR A 318 -23.75 20.38 9.50
CA TYR A 318 -22.65 19.43 9.76
C TYR A 318 -21.25 20.01 9.50
N CYS A 319 -21.13 21.21 8.89
CA CYS A 319 -19.86 21.72 8.44
C CYS A 319 -19.50 23.07 9.07
N VAL A 320 -18.19 23.40 9.04
CA VAL A 320 -17.61 24.69 9.43
C VAL A 320 -16.81 25.23 8.24
N GLY A 321 -16.99 26.52 7.90
CA GLY A 321 -16.17 27.24 6.93
C GLY A 321 -16.62 27.09 5.47
N TYR A 322 -17.84 26.65 5.20
CA TYR A 322 -18.37 26.64 3.82
C TYR A 322 -18.72 28.07 3.32
N ASP A 323 -19.45 28.84 4.11
CA ASP A 323 -19.89 30.19 3.84
C ASP A 323 -19.78 31.10 5.06
N GLU A 324 -20.26 32.34 4.95
CA GLU A 324 -20.20 33.32 6.04
C GLU A 324 -20.95 32.89 7.30
N LYS A 325 -21.98 32.04 7.20
CA LYS A 325 -22.76 31.57 8.36
C LYS A 325 -21.99 30.59 9.22
N THR A 326 -21.13 29.81 8.60
CA THR A 326 -20.39 28.72 9.25
C THR A 326 -18.91 29.05 9.44
N LEU A 327 -18.48 30.24 9.04
CA LEU A 327 -17.09 30.68 9.16
C LEU A 327 -16.72 30.92 10.62
N PRO A 328 -15.59 30.37 11.14
CA PRO A 328 -15.10 30.68 12.48
C PRO A 328 -14.80 32.17 12.65
N ALA A 329 -15.03 32.70 13.85
CA ALA A 329 -14.81 34.12 14.14
C ALA A 329 -13.34 34.56 14.05
N SER A 330 -12.40 33.64 14.16
CA SER A 330 -10.95 33.86 13.99
C SER A 330 -10.52 33.99 12.53
N ALA A 331 -11.35 33.55 11.59
CA ALA A 331 -11.04 33.58 10.17
C ALA A 331 -11.21 34.97 9.57
N PRO A 332 -10.43 35.35 8.53
CA PRO A 332 -10.61 36.62 7.84
C PRO A 332 -11.96 36.71 7.15
N ALA A 333 -12.48 37.90 6.96
CA ALA A 333 -13.69 38.13 6.15
C ALA A 333 -13.49 37.53 4.75
N ASN A 334 -14.53 36.85 4.22
CA ASN A 334 -14.45 36.08 2.96
C ASN A 334 -13.41 34.93 2.98
N GLY A 335 -12.93 34.50 4.15
CA GLY A 335 -12.02 33.36 4.31
C GLY A 335 -12.69 31.99 4.22
N HIS A 336 -13.93 31.92 3.73
CA HIS A 336 -14.68 30.66 3.58
C HIS A 336 -14.58 30.06 2.16
N TYR A 337 -14.87 28.77 2.03
CA TYR A 337 -14.68 28.02 0.80
C TYR A 337 -15.50 28.58 -0.39
N LYS A 338 -16.76 28.95 -0.15
CA LYS A 338 -17.62 29.54 -1.19
C LYS A 338 -17.03 30.83 -1.75
N ALA A 339 -16.48 31.71 -0.91
CA ALA A 339 -15.81 32.95 -1.36
C ALA A 339 -14.57 32.64 -2.21
N TYR A 340 -13.74 31.66 -1.78
CA TYR A 340 -12.59 31.22 -2.55
C TYR A 340 -13.01 30.72 -3.94
N ILE A 341 -14.02 29.87 -4.02
CA ILE A 341 -14.49 29.31 -5.31
C ILE A 341 -15.04 30.39 -6.24
N LEU A 342 -15.80 31.34 -5.71
CA LEU A 342 -16.44 32.39 -6.53
C LEU A 342 -15.50 33.60 -6.86
N GLY A 343 -14.24 33.57 -6.44
CA GLY A 343 -13.28 34.64 -6.67
C GLY A 343 -13.47 35.83 -5.76
N GLN A 344 -14.11 35.66 -4.61
CA GLN A 344 -14.33 36.68 -3.59
C GLN A 344 -13.32 36.53 -2.41
N GLY A 345 -12.49 35.51 -2.46
CA GLY A 345 -11.40 35.26 -1.52
C GLY A 345 -10.16 36.13 -1.78
N SER A 346 -9.07 35.84 -1.06
CA SER A 346 -7.85 36.65 -1.09
C SER A 346 -7.15 36.71 -2.45
N ASP A 347 -7.28 35.69 -3.30
CA ASP A 347 -6.68 35.62 -4.62
C ASP A 347 -7.50 36.31 -5.73
N GLY A 348 -8.73 36.69 -5.45
CA GLY A 348 -9.61 37.38 -6.37
C GLY A 348 -9.95 36.59 -7.66
N LEU A 349 -9.67 35.30 -7.70
CA LEU A 349 -9.78 34.46 -8.89
C LEU A 349 -10.92 33.43 -8.78
N ALA A 350 -11.94 33.54 -9.62
CA ALA A 350 -13.02 32.55 -9.71
C ALA A 350 -12.49 31.22 -10.28
N LYS A 351 -12.84 30.10 -9.67
CA LYS A 351 -12.39 28.76 -10.06
C LYS A 351 -13.28 28.16 -11.16
N THR A 352 -13.38 28.89 -12.30
CA THR A 352 -14.27 28.51 -13.40
C THR A 352 -13.81 27.24 -14.13
N PRO A 353 -14.68 26.55 -14.89
CA PRO A 353 -14.29 25.44 -15.75
C PRO A 353 -13.18 25.79 -16.75
N GLU A 354 -13.16 27.02 -17.31
CA GLU A 354 -12.11 27.48 -18.19
C GLU A 354 -10.76 27.57 -17.50
N TRP A 355 -10.73 28.12 -16.29
CA TRP A 355 -9.53 28.15 -15.44
C TRP A 355 -8.99 26.73 -15.23
N ALA A 356 -9.84 25.80 -14.80
CA ALA A 356 -9.41 24.44 -14.52
C ALA A 356 -9.01 23.64 -15.77
N SER A 357 -9.66 23.91 -16.91
CA SER A 357 -9.34 23.24 -18.18
C SER A 357 -7.89 23.47 -18.60
N THR A 358 -7.37 24.69 -18.42
CA THR A 358 -5.96 25.00 -18.72
C THR A 358 -4.97 24.27 -17.82
N ILE A 359 -5.36 24.03 -16.58
CA ILE A 359 -4.54 23.36 -15.55
C ILE A 359 -4.58 21.83 -15.72
N THR A 360 -5.79 21.28 -15.83
CA THR A 360 -6.01 19.82 -15.77
C THR A 360 -5.86 19.13 -17.12
N GLY A 361 -6.05 19.88 -18.22
CA GLY A 361 -6.13 19.34 -19.57
C GLY A 361 -7.49 18.73 -19.91
N ILE A 362 -8.50 18.86 -19.04
CA ILE A 362 -9.86 18.36 -19.26
C ILE A 362 -10.70 19.44 -19.98
N PRO A 363 -11.46 19.09 -21.02
CA PRO A 363 -12.32 20.08 -21.73
C PRO A 363 -13.36 20.73 -20.82
N VAL A 364 -13.63 22.01 -21.04
CA VAL A 364 -14.59 22.81 -20.25
C VAL A 364 -15.96 22.14 -20.16
N GLU A 365 -16.48 21.69 -21.29
CA GLU A 365 -17.80 21.04 -21.36
C GLU A 365 -17.86 19.77 -20.52
N ARG A 366 -16.72 19.04 -20.46
CA ARG A 366 -16.66 17.82 -19.65
C ARG A 366 -16.61 18.13 -18.16
N ILE A 367 -15.91 19.19 -17.74
CA ILE A 367 -15.90 19.65 -16.34
C ILE A 367 -17.34 20.02 -15.91
N VAL A 368 -18.06 20.81 -16.74
CA VAL A 368 -19.44 21.20 -16.45
C VAL A 368 -20.36 20.00 -16.36
N GLN A 369 -20.24 19.06 -17.32
CA GLN A 369 -21.05 17.86 -17.32
C GLN A 369 -20.78 16.98 -16.07
N LEU A 370 -19.52 16.78 -15.70
CA LEU A 370 -19.14 16.01 -14.53
C LEU A 370 -19.68 16.63 -13.23
N ALA A 371 -19.63 17.96 -13.10
CA ALA A 371 -20.19 18.66 -11.96
C ALA A 371 -21.70 18.42 -11.81
N ARG A 372 -22.43 18.48 -12.92
CA ARG A 372 -23.88 18.21 -12.96
C ARG A 372 -24.19 16.74 -12.64
N GLU A 373 -23.41 15.80 -13.17
CA GLU A 373 -23.56 14.37 -12.87
C GLU A 373 -23.37 14.10 -11.37
N ILE A 374 -22.28 14.61 -10.77
CA ILE A 374 -22.03 14.44 -9.33
C ILE A 374 -23.08 15.15 -8.47
N GLY A 375 -23.40 16.40 -8.83
CA GLY A 375 -24.36 17.21 -8.07
C GLY A 375 -25.80 16.68 -8.08
N SER A 376 -26.19 15.95 -9.14
CA SER A 376 -27.53 15.38 -9.28
C SER A 376 -27.64 13.92 -8.83
N ALA A 377 -26.55 13.15 -8.80
CA ALA A 377 -26.55 11.77 -8.35
C ALA A 377 -26.70 11.69 -6.82
N LYS A 378 -27.79 11.07 -6.36
CA LYS A 378 -28.07 10.87 -4.92
C LYS A 378 -28.51 9.44 -4.69
N PRO A 379 -27.67 8.61 -4.04
CA PRO A 379 -26.32 8.91 -3.56
C PRO A 379 -25.22 8.73 -4.64
N ALA A 380 -24.09 9.45 -4.43
CA ALA A 380 -22.86 9.29 -5.21
C ALA A 380 -21.73 8.74 -4.32
N TYR A 381 -21.09 7.67 -4.75
CA TYR A 381 -19.94 7.08 -4.11
C TYR A 381 -18.67 7.70 -4.70
N ILE A 382 -18.07 8.64 -3.99
CA ILE A 382 -16.83 9.31 -4.40
C ILE A 382 -15.70 8.76 -3.56
N SER A 383 -14.72 8.14 -4.21
CA SER A 383 -13.57 7.56 -3.52
C SER A 383 -12.27 8.02 -4.17
N GLN A 384 -11.28 8.30 -3.33
CA GLN A 384 -9.91 8.52 -3.77
C GLN A 384 -9.01 7.38 -3.32
N GLY A 385 -8.14 6.93 -4.24
CA GLY A 385 -7.04 6.05 -3.89
C GLY A 385 -5.88 6.85 -3.32
N TRP A 386 -4.70 6.26 -3.30
CA TRP A 386 -3.51 6.95 -2.83
C TRP A 386 -2.69 7.61 -3.94
N GLY A 387 -3.23 7.67 -5.18
CA GLY A 387 -2.63 8.40 -6.29
C GLY A 387 -2.54 9.90 -6.00
N PRO A 388 -3.67 10.59 -5.79
CA PRO A 388 -3.70 12.04 -5.61
C PRO A 388 -2.87 12.53 -4.41
N GLN A 389 -2.85 11.79 -3.31
CA GLN A 389 -2.11 12.20 -2.11
C GLN A 389 -0.58 12.09 -2.25
N ARG A 390 -0.05 11.37 -3.27
CA ARG A 390 1.39 11.18 -3.47
C ARG A 390 2.03 12.30 -4.30
N HIS A 391 1.46 13.48 -4.26
CA HIS A 391 1.97 14.69 -4.89
C HIS A 391 2.50 15.69 -3.84
N ALA A 392 3.30 16.67 -4.30
CA ALA A 392 3.80 17.75 -3.45
C ALA A 392 2.69 18.50 -2.71
N ASN A 393 1.52 18.61 -3.33
CA ASN A 393 0.31 19.24 -2.79
C ASN A 393 -0.74 18.21 -2.32
N GLY A 394 -0.32 16.99 -2.01
CA GLY A 394 -1.22 15.86 -1.75
C GLY A 394 -2.16 16.05 -0.57
N GLU A 395 -1.72 16.72 0.50
CA GLU A 395 -2.57 17.01 1.67
C GLU A 395 -3.77 17.89 1.30
N ILE A 396 -3.53 18.91 0.47
CA ILE A 396 -4.60 19.80 0.00
C ILE A 396 -5.49 19.10 -1.01
N ALA A 397 -4.89 18.36 -1.95
CA ALA A 397 -5.63 17.61 -2.97
C ALA A 397 -6.63 16.61 -2.38
N THR A 398 -6.25 15.91 -1.32
CA THR A 398 -7.13 14.94 -0.64
C THR A 398 -8.31 15.62 0.06
N ARG A 399 -8.10 16.77 0.69
CA ARG A 399 -9.17 17.58 1.26
C ARG A 399 -10.11 18.08 0.17
N ALA A 400 -9.56 18.54 -0.96
CA ALA A 400 -10.35 19.00 -2.09
C ALA A 400 -11.26 17.90 -2.65
N ILE A 401 -10.74 16.68 -2.88
CA ILE A 401 -11.56 15.58 -3.40
C ILE A 401 -12.73 15.26 -2.44
N SER A 402 -12.51 15.30 -1.14
CA SER A 402 -13.58 15.09 -0.15
C SER A 402 -14.68 16.16 -0.21
N MET A 403 -14.38 17.37 -0.72
CA MET A 403 -15.39 18.41 -0.91
C MET A 403 -16.55 17.98 -1.80
N LEU A 404 -16.33 17.10 -2.79
CA LEU A 404 -17.41 16.61 -3.64
C LEU A 404 -18.48 15.86 -2.85
N SER A 405 -18.07 15.01 -1.90
CA SER A 405 -18.99 14.32 -1.00
C SER A 405 -19.65 15.26 0.02
N ILE A 406 -18.88 16.24 0.51
CA ILE A 406 -19.35 17.23 1.50
C ILE A 406 -20.38 18.17 0.88
N LEU A 407 -20.09 18.76 -0.27
CA LEU A 407 -20.97 19.69 -0.98
C LEU A 407 -22.31 19.06 -1.36
N THR A 408 -22.32 17.77 -1.66
CA THR A 408 -23.51 17.04 -2.11
C THR A 408 -24.21 16.25 -1.00
N GLY A 409 -23.73 16.36 0.26
CA GLY A 409 -24.35 15.69 1.43
C GLY A 409 -24.25 14.17 1.41
N ASN A 410 -23.29 13.60 0.70
CA ASN A 410 -23.10 12.15 0.56
C ASN A 410 -22.33 11.49 1.74
N VAL A 411 -21.93 12.25 2.76
CA VAL A 411 -21.25 11.75 3.95
C VAL A 411 -22.26 11.17 4.94
N GLY A 412 -21.99 9.96 5.44
CA GLY A 412 -22.79 9.34 6.50
C GLY A 412 -24.09 8.68 6.03
N ILE A 413 -24.24 8.39 4.73
CA ILE A 413 -25.43 7.74 4.17
C ILE A 413 -25.05 6.52 3.33
N HIS A 414 -25.98 5.57 3.22
CA HIS A 414 -25.84 4.42 2.32
C HIS A 414 -25.68 4.86 0.86
N GLY A 415 -24.79 4.19 0.13
CA GLY A 415 -24.48 4.48 -1.26
C GLY A 415 -23.65 5.75 -1.47
N GLY A 416 -23.45 6.54 -0.41
CA GLY A 416 -22.51 7.68 -0.39
C GLY A 416 -21.10 7.26 0.00
N ASN A 417 -20.24 8.24 0.23
CA ASN A 417 -18.90 8.07 0.81
C ASN A 417 -18.40 9.42 1.33
N SER A 418 -17.38 9.42 2.17
CA SER A 418 -16.73 10.63 2.69
C SER A 418 -15.79 11.32 1.70
N GLY A 419 -15.53 10.73 0.54
CA GLY A 419 -14.48 11.16 -0.37
C GLY A 419 -13.09 10.61 0.00
N ALA A 420 -12.98 9.88 1.11
CA ALA A 420 -11.80 9.11 1.46
C ALA A 420 -11.72 7.79 0.66
N ARG A 421 -10.70 6.99 0.95
CA ARG A 421 -10.63 5.61 0.45
C ARG A 421 -11.76 4.77 1.06
N GLU A 422 -12.13 3.70 0.38
CA GLU A 422 -13.09 2.73 0.88
C GLU A 422 -12.72 2.15 2.25
N GLY A 423 -13.70 2.02 3.14
CA GLY A 423 -13.60 1.35 4.43
C GLY A 423 -13.88 -0.14 4.35
N SER A 424 -13.77 -0.83 5.46
CA SER A 424 -14.03 -2.26 5.54
C SER A 424 -14.43 -2.67 6.96
N TYR A 425 -15.22 -3.72 7.06
CA TYR A 425 -15.45 -4.41 8.33
C TYR A 425 -14.22 -5.22 8.71
N GLU A 426 -13.87 -5.21 10.00
CA GLU A 426 -12.78 -6.03 10.54
C GLU A 426 -13.26 -6.84 11.76
N VAL A 427 -12.91 -8.13 11.78
CA VAL A 427 -13.15 -8.99 12.94
C VAL A 427 -12.31 -8.48 14.12
N PRO A 428 -12.90 -8.22 15.31
CA PRO A 428 -12.20 -7.65 16.46
C PRO A 428 -11.29 -8.69 17.15
N PHE A 429 -10.18 -9.06 16.51
CA PHE A 429 -9.22 -10.04 17.01
C PHE A 429 -8.05 -9.37 17.72
N GLU A 430 -7.67 -9.89 18.87
CA GLU A 430 -6.58 -9.34 19.70
C GLU A 430 -5.20 -9.50 19.05
N ARG A 431 -4.35 -8.51 19.26
CA ARG A 431 -3.02 -8.43 18.65
C ARG A 431 -1.93 -8.50 19.73
N MET A 432 -0.73 -8.88 19.30
CA MET A 432 0.45 -8.86 20.16
C MET A 432 0.68 -7.47 20.78
N PRO A 433 0.68 -7.31 22.09
CA PRO A 433 0.97 -6.02 22.73
C PRO A 433 2.44 -5.64 22.56
N THR A 434 2.71 -4.36 22.33
CA THR A 434 4.09 -3.85 22.10
C THR A 434 4.64 -3.01 23.23
N LEU A 435 3.85 -2.80 24.30
CA LEU A 435 4.14 -1.85 25.38
C LEU A 435 4.22 -0.41 24.87
N ASP A 436 4.31 0.56 25.76
CA ASP A 436 4.43 1.96 25.39
C ASP A 436 5.90 2.31 25.10
N ASN A 437 6.14 3.16 24.12
CA ASN A 437 7.46 3.71 23.86
C ASN A 437 7.74 4.86 24.83
N PRO A 438 8.74 4.77 25.73
CA PRO A 438 9.08 5.85 26.64
C PRO A 438 9.57 7.12 25.93
N VAL A 439 10.12 7.01 24.74
CA VAL A 439 10.58 8.12 23.92
C VAL A 439 9.40 8.76 23.20
N GLN A 440 9.09 10.02 23.55
CA GLN A 440 7.98 10.76 22.96
C GLN A 440 8.35 11.53 21.70
N THR A 441 9.64 11.74 21.47
CA THR A 441 10.14 12.43 20.27
C THR A 441 9.86 11.59 19.02
N SER A 442 9.35 12.24 17.99
CA SER A 442 9.09 11.57 16.71
C SER A 442 9.40 12.45 15.51
N ILE A 443 9.73 11.81 14.40
CA ILE A 443 9.96 12.43 13.09
C ILE A 443 9.02 11.82 12.05
N SER A 444 8.84 12.50 10.91
CA SER A 444 8.19 11.83 9.78
C SER A 444 8.99 10.60 9.35
N MET A 445 8.29 9.52 9.10
CA MET A 445 8.89 8.27 8.61
C MET A 445 9.67 8.45 7.30
N PHE A 446 9.39 9.47 6.52
CA PHE A 446 10.11 9.79 5.28
C PHE A 446 11.44 10.51 5.51
N MET A 447 11.66 11.15 6.69
CA MET A 447 12.81 12.02 6.95
C MET A 447 13.96 11.34 7.72
N TRP A 448 14.03 10.02 7.74
CA TRP A 448 15.06 9.30 8.49
C TRP A 448 16.49 9.52 7.95
N THR A 449 16.66 9.77 6.64
CA THR A 449 17.97 10.11 6.07
C THR A 449 18.43 11.49 6.53
N ASP A 450 17.54 12.45 6.62
CA ASP A 450 17.83 13.77 7.20
C ASP A 450 18.22 13.65 8.67
N ALA A 451 17.54 12.78 9.42
CA ALA A 451 17.84 12.53 10.82
C ALA A 451 19.21 11.84 11.03
N ILE A 452 19.72 11.09 10.05
CA ILE A 452 21.11 10.60 10.06
C ILE A 452 22.09 11.74 9.79
N GLU A 453 21.84 12.57 8.76
CA GLU A 453 22.79 13.58 8.29
C GLU A 453 22.84 14.84 9.19
N ARG A 454 21.67 15.33 9.59
CA ARG A 454 21.51 16.63 10.25
C ARG A 454 20.54 16.58 11.42
N GLY A 455 20.42 15.42 12.10
CA GLY A 455 19.47 15.23 13.21
C GLY A 455 19.36 16.42 14.16
N PRO A 456 20.46 16.89 14.83
CA PRO A 456 20.40 18.02 15.76
C PRO A 456 20.00 19.37 15.15
N GLU A 457 19.94 19.48 13.83
CA GLU A 457 19.48 20.67 13.12
C GLU A 457 17.98 20.58 12.75
N MET A 458 17.35 19.43 12.89
CA MET A 458 15.94 19.23 12.57
C MET A 458 15.06 19.83 13.67
N THR A 459 14.13 20.69 13.26
CA THR A 459 13.24 21.41 14.19
C THR A 459 11.77 21.07 14.01
N ALA A 460 10.96 21.37 15.01
CA ALA A 460 9.52 21.22 14.96
C ALA A 460 8.88 22.07 13.84
N LEU A 461 9.29 23.33 13.73
CA LEU A 461 8.67 24.28 12.80
C LEU A 461 9.06 24.06 11.33
N ARG A 462 10.28 23.61 11.06
CA ARG A 462 10.76 23.39 9.70
C ARG A 462 10.59 21.94 9.24
N ASP A 463 10.98 20.99 10.11
CA ASP A 463 11.10 19.58 9.74
C ASP A 463 9.97 18.72 10.32
N GLY A 464 9.09 19.30 11.12
CA GLY A 464 7.96 18.60 11.73
C GLY A 464 8.36 17.64 12.86
N VAL A 465 9.46 17.89 13.59
CA VAL A 465 9.80 17.15 14.80
C VAL A 465 8.66 17.31 15.81
N ARG A 466 8.23 16.23 16.43
CA ARG A 466 7.16 16.23 17.44
C ARG A 466 7.70 15.79 18.80
N GLY A 467 7.06 16.24 19.87
CA GLY A 467 7.42 15.91 21.24
C GLY A 467 8.52 16.82 21.84
N LYS A 468 9.23 17.58 21.02
CA LYS A 468 10.21 18.61 21.40
C LYS A 468 10.49 19.58 20.24
N ASP A 469 11.22 20.67 20.52
CA ASP A 469 11.52 21.72 19.53
C ASP A 469 12.50 21.26 18.44
N LYS A 470 13.42 20.34 18.77
CA LYS A 470 14.42 19.79 17.83
C LYS A 470 14.91 18.42 18.30
N LEU A 471 15.56 17.67 17.40
CA LEU A 471 16.28 16.45 17.80
C LEU A 471 17.57 16.80 18.56
N ASP A 472 17.91 15.99 19.56
CA ASP A 472 19.16 16.16 20.32
C ASP A 472 20.33 15.42 19.67
N VAL A 473 20.03 14.28 19.02
CA VAL A 473 21.03 13.37 18.45
C VAL A 473 20.62 12.89 17.06
N PRO A 474 21.58 12.54 16.19
CA PRO A 474 21.25 11.89 14.92
C PRO A 474 20.94 10.40 15.12
N ILE A 475 20.32 9.79 14.13
CA ILE A 475 20.15 8.32 14.09
C ILE A 475 21.50 7.65 13.95
N LYS A 476 21.84 6.77 14.91
CA LYS A 476 23.08 6.00 14.96
C LYS A 476 22.87 4.51 14.71
N MET A 477 21.66 4.01 14.96
CA MET A 477 21.30 2.61 14.72
C MET A 477 19.97 2.50 14.02
N ILE A 478 19.89 1.60 13.04
CA ILE A 478 18.65 1.29 12.33
C ILE A 478 18.34 -0.21 12.43
N TRP A 479 17.10 -0.51 12.81
CA TRP A 479 16.48 -1.81 12.62
C TRP A 479 15.64 -1.77 11.34
N ASN A 480 15.86 -2.71 10.42
CA ASN A 480 15.07 -2.86 9.20
C ASN A 480 14.49 -4.28 9.15
N TYR A 481 13.25 -4.43 9.56
CA TYR A 481 12.55 -5.72 9.63
C TYR A 481 11.56 -5.86 8.48
N ALA A 482 11.70 -6.93 7.68
CA ALA A 482 10.83 -7.31 6.56
C ALA A 482 10.48 -6.11 5.66
N GLY A 483 11.48 -5.28 5.35
CA GLY A 483 11.35 -4.05 4.57
C GLY A 483 12.50 -3.84 3.61
N ASN A 484 12.22 -3.45 2.37
CA ASN A 484 13.22 -3.06 1.38
C ASN A 484 13.34 -1.53 1.31
N CYS A 485 13.30 -0.86 2.50
CA CYS A 485 13.18 0.59 2.61
C CYS A 485 14.53 1.32 2.57
N LEU A 486 15.60 0.71 3.11
CA LEU A 486 16.91 1.38 3.22
C LEU A 486 17.40 1.99 1.92
N ILE A 487 17.23 1.28 0.80
CA ILE A 487 17.69 1.78 -0.49
C ILE A 487 16.62 1.73 -1.58
N ASN A 488 15.73 0.75 -1.56
CA ASN A 488 14.82 0.52 -2.69
C ASN A 488 13.56 1.38 -2.65
N GLN A 489 12.99 1.61 -1.46
CA GLN A 489 11.74 2.35 -1.30
C GLN A 489 11.96 3.83 -1.03
N HIS A 490 13.11 4.22 -0.46
CA HIS A 490 13.43 5.60 -0.22
C HIS A 490 13.81 6.33 -1.52
N SER A 491 13.47 7.60 -1.60
CA SER A 491 13.73 8.45 -2.78
C SER A 491 15.22 8.80 -2.92
N GLU A 492 15.61 9.38 -4.07
CA GLU A 492 17.00 9.80 -4.35
C GLU A 492 18.02 8.72 -3.96
N ILE A 493 17.86 7.53 -4.54
CA ILE A 493 18.63 6.34 -4.16
C ILE A 493 20.14 6.61 -4.19
N ASN A 494 20.65 7.41 -5.13
CA ASN A 494 22.08 7.73 -5.20
C ASN A 494 22.55 8.51 -3.96
N ARG A 495 21.79 9.50 -3.50
CA ARG A 495 22.06 10.23 -2.26
C ARG A 495 21.93 9.31 -1.04
N THR A 496 20.88 8.52 -0.97
CA THR A 496 20.67 7.55 0.12
C THR A 496 21.82 6.56 0.21
N HIS A 497 22.33 6.09 -0.94
CA HIS A 497 23.51 5.23 -0.99
C HIS A 497 24.74 5.89 -0.34
N GLU A 498 25.01 7.15 -0.65
CA GLU A 498 26.14 7.91 -0.09
C GLU A 498 26.01 8.09 1.42
N ILE A 499 24.80 8.40 1.90
CA ILE A 499 24.53 8.53 3.35
C ILE A 499 24.79 7.20 4.06
N LEU A 500 24.28 6.09 3.53
CA LEU A 500 24.38 4.79 4.16
C LEU A 500 25.78 4.17 4.07
N GLN A 501 26.59 4.56 3.08
CA GLN A 501 27.98 4.09 2.98
C GLN A 501 28.91 4.66 4.07
N ASP A 502 28.54 5.81 4.65
CA ASP A 502 29.28 6.41 5.75
C ASP A 502 28.85 5.79 7.09
N ASP A 503 29.59 4.77 7.53
CA ASP A 503 29.32 4.08 8.78
C ASP A 503 29.66 4.89 10.05
N LYS A 504 30.25 6.11 9.91
CA LYS A 504 30.36 7.08 11.01
C LYS A 504 29.06 7.85 11.23
N LYS A 505 28.30 8.07 10.17
CA LYS A 505 26.98 8.73 10.28
C LYS A 505 25.97 7.82 10.98
N CYS A 506 25.74 6.62 10.45
CA CYS A 506 24.92 5.58 11.08
C CYS A 506 25.81 4.37 11.40
N GLU A 507 26.03 4.13 12.68
CA GLU A 507 27.08 3.19 13.11
C GLU A 507 26.68 1.73 13.01
N MET A 508 25.35 1.43 13.00
CA MET A 508 24.86 0.06 12.92
C MET A 508 23.55 -0.05 12.16
N ILE A 509 23.47 -0.97 11.22
CA ILE A 509 22.25 -1.35 10.50
C ILE A 509 22.03 -2.86 10.66
N VAL A 510 20.94 -3.22 11.33
CA VAL A 510 20.50 -4.62 11.45
C VAL A 510 19.35 -4.84 10.49
N VAL A 511 19.49 -5.80 9.59
CA VAL A 511 18.41 -6.21 8.68
C VAL A 511 17.93 -7.62 9.02
N ILE A 512 16.63 -7.78 9.16
CA ILE A 512 15.95 -9.05 9.35
C ILE A 512 15.02 -9.27 8.15
N ASP A 513 15.32 -10.23 7.29
CA ASP A 513 14.54 -10.50 6.07
C ASP A 513 14.63 -11.99 5.70
N CYS A 514 13.74 -12.43 4.82
CA CYS A 514 13.79 -13.78 4.24
C CYS A 514 14.71 -13.87 3.02
N HIS A 515 15.02 -12.77 2.34
CA HIS A 515 15.71 -12.73 1.05
C HIS A 515 16.82 -11.67 1.00
N MET A 516 17.78 -11.89 0.12
CA MET A 516 18.83 -10.90 -0.18
C MET A 516 18.29 -9.76 -1.04
N THR A 517 17.51 -8.89 -0.41
CA THR A 517 16.93 -7.70 -1.04
C THR A 517 17.98 -6.64 -1.36
N SER A 518 17.64 -5.61 -2.13
CA SER A 518 18.53 -4.47 -2.35
C SER A 518 18.95 -3.82 -1.02
N SER A 519 18.03 -3.70 -0.06
CA SER A 519 18.30 -3.15 1.28
C SER A 519 19.13 -4.10 2.16
N ALA A 520 18.97 -5.41 2.02
CA ALA A 520 19.78 -6.38 2.76
C ALA A 520 21.29 -6.22 2.52
N LYS A 521 21.67 -5.74 1.34
CA LYS A 521 23.08 -5.46 0.99
C LYS A 521 23.72 -4.34 1.81
N TYR A 522 22.91 -3.54 2.53
CA TYR A 522 23.37 -2.43 3.37
C TYR A 522 23.44 -2.78 4.86
N ALA A 523 23.12 -4.01 5.23
CA ALA A 523 23.21 -4.47 6.61
C ALA A 523 24.67 -4.54 7.09
N ASP A 524 24.88 -4.24 8.37
CA ASP A 524 26.11 -4.64 9.09
C ASP A 524 25.95 -6.06 9.65
N ILE A 525 24.75 -6.36 10.19
CA ILE A 525 24.32 -7.71 10.58
C ILE A 525 23.04 -8.04 9.84
N LEU A 526 23.05 -9.19 9.15
CA LEU A 526 21.92 -9.68 8.36
C LEU A 526 21.41 -11.00 8.96
N LEU A 527 20.15 -11.02 9.38
CA LEU A 527 19.53 -12.14 10.07
C LEU A 527 18.48 -12.81 9.18
N PRO A 528 18.52 -14.16 9.00
CA PRO A 528 17.58 -14.90 8.16
C PRO A 528 16.28 -15.18 8.90
N ASP A 529 15.17 -14.58 8.45
CA ASP A 529 13.83 -14.81 8.99
C ASP A 529 13.11 -16.00 8.33
N CYS A 530 12.19 -16.58 9.05
CA CYS A 530 11.25 -17.59 8.57
C CYS A 530 10.19 -16.94 7.66
N THR A 531 9.81 -17.61 6.57
CA THR A 531 8.61 -17.25 5.81
C THR A 531 7.34 -17.65 6.56
N ALA A 532 6.18 -17.14 6.13
CA ALA A 532 4.88 -17.51 6.71
C ALA A 532 4.57 -19.02 6.66
N SER A 533 5.25 -19.79 5.79
CA SER A 533 5.07 -21.25 5.71
C SER A 533 5.95 -22.03 6.70
N GLU A 534 6.91 -21.35 7.34
CA GLU A 534 7.90 -21.95 8.25
C GLU A 534 7.62 -21.67 9.73
N GLN A 535 6.56 -20.93 10.03
CA GLN A 535 6.17 -20.55 11.41
C GLN A 535 4.65 -20.47 11.53
N MET A 536 4.15 -20.40 12.78
CA MET A 536 2.73 -20.19 13.01
C MET A 536 2.45 -18.77 13.45
N ASP A 537 1.27 -18.24 13.04
CA ASP A 537 0.76 -16.92 13.40
C ASP A 537 -0.74 -16.83 13.15
N PHE A 538 -1.37 -15.71 13.49
CA PHE A 538 -2.68 -15.32 12.96
C PHE A 538 -2.51 -14.26 11.89
N ALA A 539 -3.15 -14.45 10.73
CA ALA A 539 -3.22 -13.42 9.71
C ALA A 539 -4.54 -12.66 9.83
N LEU A 540 -4.42 -11.35 10.03
CA LEU A 540 -5.49 -10.39 10.32
C LEU A 540 -5.53 -9.29 9.25
N ASP A 541 -6.38 -8.29 9.42
CA ASP A 541 -6.51 -7.08 8.57
C ASP A 541 -6.93 -7.38 7.13
N ALA A 542 -7.83 -8.30 6.94
CA ALA A 542 -8.44 -8.54 5.65
C ALA A 542 -9.40 -7.38 5.30
N SER A 543 -8.90 -6.38 4.58
CA SER A 543 -9.68 -5.26 4.07
C SER A 543 -10.46 -5.69 2.83
N CYS A 544 -11.71 -6.10 2.99
CA CYS A 544 -12.50 -6.67 1.91
C CYS A 544 -13.74 -5.84 1.62
N GLY A 545 -14.73 -5.80 2.33
CA GLY A 545 -16.01 -5.13 2.17
C GLY A 545 -16.78 -5.32 3.45
N ASN A 546 -17.92 -5.96 3.36
CA ASN A 546 -18.77 -6.29 4.51
C ASN A 546 -18.54 -7.73 5.03
N MET A 547 -17.44 -8.35 4.68
CA MET A 547 -16.96 -9.63 5.26
C MET A 547 -15.49 -9.50 5.64
N SER A 548 -15.14 -9.98 6.81
CA SER A 548 -13.76 -10.09 7.26
C SER A 548 -13.45 -11.52 7.72
N TYR A 549 -12.17 -11.81 7.92
CA TYR A 549 -11.75 -13.13 8.33
C TYR A 549 -10.40 -13.11 9.05
N VAL A 550 -10.20 -14.12 9.86
CA VAL A 550 -8.93 -14.43 10.52
C VAL A 550 -8.44 -15.77 10.03
N ILE A 551 -7.16 -15.88 9.69
CA ILE A 551 -6.54 -17.11 9.22
C ILE A 551 -5.58 -17.59 10.30
N PHE A 552 -5.73 -18.86 10.73
CA PHE A 552 -4.70 -19.54 11.49
C PHE A 552 -3.62 -20.00 10.49
N THR A 553 -2.49 -19.32 10.47
CA THR A 553 -1.34 -19.77 9.67
C THR A 553 -0.53 -20.75 10.51
N ASP A 554 -0.48 -22.01 10.07
CA ASP A 554 0.29 -23.05 10.78
C ASP A 554 1.63 -23.31 10.08
N GLN A 555 2.55 -23.89 10.83
CA GLN A 555 3.85 -24.29 10.27
C GLN A 555 3.67 -25.44 9.28
N ALA A 556 3.79 -25.13 7.99
CA ALA A 556 3.68 -26.11 6.92
C ALA A 556 4.94 -26.96 6.79
N ILE A 557 6.10 -26.34 6.89
CA ILE A 557 7.43 -26.98 6.82
C ILE A 557 8.30 -26.49 7.97
N LYS A 558 9.31 -27.25 8.33
CA LYS A 558 10.34 -26.82 9.28
C LYS A 558 11.08 -25.59 8.71
N PRO A 559 11.58 -24.68 9.56
CA PRO A 559 12.47 -23.62 9.12
C PRO A 559 13.57 -24.17 8.21
N ARG A 560 13.74 -23.54 7.06
CA ARG A 560 14.81 -23.93 6.14
C ARG A 560 16.13 -23.33 6.60
N PHE A 561 17.21 -24.05 6.37
CA PHE A 561 18.54 -23.63 6.76
C PHE A 561 18.64 -23.33 8.26
N GLU A 562 19.26 -22.22 8.63
CA GLU A 562 19.36 -21.73 10.00
C GLU A 562 18.38 -20.57 10.30
N CYS A 563 17.31 -20.44 9.51
CA CYS A 563 16.31 -19.40 9.76
C CYS A 563 15.65 -19.56 11.13
N LYS A 564 15.41 -18.45 11.80
CA LYS A 564 14.65 -18.38 13.05
C LYS A 564 13.45 -17.46 12.88
N THR A 565 12.44 -17.63 13.72
CA THR A 565 11.30 -16.72 13.77
C THR A 565 11.71 -15.40 14.41
N ILE A 566 11.02 -14.32 14.04
CA ILE A 566 11.25 -13.02 14.69
C ILE A 566 11.07 -13.09 16.21
N TYR A 567 10.16 -13.93 16.70
CA TYR A 567 9.94 -14.11 18.14
C TYR A 567 11.16 -14.77 18.81
N GLU A 568 11.72 -15.82 18.22
CA GLU A 568 12.95 -16.46 18.72
C GLU A 568 14.12 -15.48 18.73
N MET A 569 14.33 -14.73 17.62
CA MET A 569 15.42 -13.75 17.52
C MET A 569 15.32 -12.65 18.59
N THR A 570 14.14 -12.08 18.75
CA THR A 570 13.94 -10.99 19.73
C THR A 570 13.93 -11.49 21.17
N SER A 571 13.50 -12.72 21.44
CA SER A 571 13.57 -13.33 22.77
C SER A 571 15.03 -13.58 23.21
N GLU A 572 15.86 -14.07 22.30
CA GLU A 572 17.29 -14.28 22.55
C GLU A 572 18.05 -12.95 22.78
N LEU A 573 17.69 -11.91 22.03
CA LEU A 573 18.21 -10.57 22.29
C LEU A 573 17.70 -10.00 23.63
N ALA A 574 16.43 -10.19 23.97
CA ALA A 574 15.87 -9.77 25.25
C ALA A 574 16.61 -10.41 26.45
N LYS A 575 17.00 -11.67 26.32
CA LYS A 575 17.81 -12.38 27.33
C LYS A 575 19.19 -11.72 27.50
N ARG A 576 19.89 -11.42 26.40
CA ARG A 576 21.20 -10.76 26.46
C ARG A 576 21.14 -9.32 27.00
N LEU A 577 20.00 -8.66 26.75
CA LEU A 577 19.76 -7.30 27.25
C LEU A 577 19.17 -7.25 28.65
N GLY A 578 18.92 -8.41 29.28
CA GLY A 578 18.40 -8.50 30.66
C GLY A 578 16.91 -8.17 30.80
N VAL A 579 16.13 -8.22 29.70
CA VAL A 579 14.69 -7.87 29.67
C VAL A 579 13.81 -9.04 29.24
N GLU A 580 14.30 -10.26 29.28
CA GLU A 580 13.59 -11.48 28.82
C GLU A 580 12.21 -11.62 29.44
N GLN A 581 12.11 -11.49 30.78
CA GLN A 581 10.84 -11.64 31.49
C GLN A 581 9.81 -10.59 31.07
N GLN A 582 10.24 -9.34 30.90
CA GLN A 582 9.36 -8.26 30.46
C GLN A 582 8.92 -8.45 29.00
N PHE A 583 9.82 -8.94 28.15
CA PHE A 583 9.54 -9.18 26.74
C PHE A 583 8.62 -10.38 26.53
N THR A 584 8.93 -11.54 27.12
CA THR A 584 8.23 -12.81 26.88
C THR A 584 7.01 -13.01 27.78
N GLU A 585 6.99 -12.42 28.98
CA GLU A 585 6.05 -12.71 30.07
C GLU A 585 6.00 -14.22 30.38
N GLY A 586 7.13 -14.91 30.18
CA GLY A 586 7.25 -16.36 30.37
C GLY A 586 6.52 -17.22 29.32
N ARG A 587 6.07 -16.64 28.19
CA ARG A 587 5.34 -17.37 27.14
C ARG A 587 6.25 -17.70 25.95
N THR A 588 5.97 -18.83 25.33
CA THR A 588 6.47 -19.18 23.99
C THR A 588 5.62 -18.49 22.91
N GLN A 589 6.01 -18.58 21.65
CA GLN A 589 5.21 -18.08 20.51
C GLN A 589 3.79 -18.69 20.51
N GLU A 590 3.69 -20.02 20.63
CA GLU A 590 2.36 -20.68 20.74
C GLU A 590 1.63 -20.26 22.03
N GLY A 591 2.33 -20.07 23.12
CA GLY A 591 1.76 -19.58 24.37
C GLY A 591 1.13 -18.19 24.22
N TRP A 592 1.77 -17.29 23.49
CA TRP A 592 1.20 -16.00 23.12
C TRP A 592 -0.02 -16.16 22.21
N MET A 593 0.05 -16.99 21.18
CA MET A 593 -1.08 -17.22 20.28
C MET A 593 -2.31 -17.76 21.03
N ARG A 594 -2.13 -18.74 21.93
CA ARG A 594 -3.21 -19.26 22.80
C ARG A 594 -3.79 -18.17 23.70
N HIS A 595 -2.96 -17.30 24.25
CA HIS A 595 -3.38 -16.18 25.08
C HIS A 595 -4.22 -15.16 24.29
N LEU A 596 -3.72 -14.69 23.14
CA LEU A 596 -4.43 -13.74 22.28
C LEU A 596 -5.74 -14.32 21.76
N HIS A 597 -5.75 -15.59 21.36
CA HIS A 597 -6.96 -16.28 20.94
C HIS A 597 -8.00 -16.35 22.08
N ALA A 598 -7.59 -16.68 23.30
CA ALA A 598 -8.49 -16.72 24.44
C ALA A 598 -9.10 -15.34 24.78
N LEU A 599 -8.31 -14.26 24.59
CA LEU A 599 -8.82 -12.89 24.72
C LEU A 599 -9.81 -12.56 23.60
N SER A 600 -9.49 -12.91 22.35
CA SER A 600 -10.35 -12.67 21.18
C SER A 600 -11.71 -13.36 21.29
N ARG A 601 -11.77 -14.56 21.87
CA ARG A 601 -13.04 -15.27 22.09
C ARG A 601 -14.02 -14.54 23.00
N LYS A 602 -13.56 -13.60 23.82
CA LYS A 602 -14.46 -12.76 24.65
C LYS A 602 -15.26 -11.79 23.79
N ALA A 603 -14.63 -11.23 22.73
CA ALA A 603 -15.28 -10.33 21.78
C ALA A 603 -15.96 -11.08 20.62
N ILE A 604 -15.52 -12.32 20.33
CA ILE A 604 -16.02 -13.15 19.23
C ILE A 604 -16.48 -14.49 19.80
N PRO A 605 -17.70 -14.59 20.36
CA PRO A 605 -18.18 -15.80 21.02
C PRO A 605 -18.21 -17.04 20.12
N ASP A 606 -18.44 -16.85 18.82
CA ASP A 606 -18.52 -17.93 17.82
C ASP A 606 -17.14 -18.39 17.31
N LEU A 607 -16.05 -17.74 17.72
CA LEU A 607 -14.70 -18.19 17.37
C LEU A 607 -14.45 -19.57 18.00
N PRO A 608 -14.13 -20.61 17.22
CA PRO A 608 -13.84 -21.96 17.74
C PRO A 608 -12.73 -21.94 18.77
N ASP A 609 -12.62 -22.99 19.60
CA ASP A 609 -11.44 -23.17 20.46
C ASP A 609 -10.15 -23.24 19.62
N PHE A 610 -9.01 -23.00 20.25
CA PHE A 610 -7.73 -22.86 19.57
C PHE A 610 -7.38 -24.06 18.65
N ASP A 611 -7.56 -25.29 19.15
CA ASP A 611 -7.15 -26.48 18.41
C ASP A 611 -8.14 -26.81 17.28
N THR A 612 -9.41 -26.52 17.46
CA THR A 612 -10.43 -26.58 16.41
C THR A 612 -10.16 -25.52 15.34
N PHE A 613 -9.90 -24.27 15.75
CA PHE A 613 -9.57 -23.19 14.82
C PHE A 613 -8.29 -23.50 14.01
N ARG A 614 -7.27 -24.05 14.65
CA ARG A 614 -6.05 -24.52 13.98
C ARG A 614 -6.33 -25.54 12.87
N LYS A 615 -7.24 -26.48 13.13
CA LYS A 615 -7.65 -27.50 12.13
C LYS A 615 -8.48 -26.90 10.99
N GLN A 616 -9.41 -26.00 11.32
CA GLN A 616 -10.27 -25.32 10.34
C GLN A 616 -9.48 -24.31 9.49
N GLY A 617 -8.43 -23.69 10.08
CA GLY A 617 -7.52 -22.75 9.44
C GLY A 617 -8.09 -21.37 9.20
N MET A 618 -9.41 -21.17 9.24
CA MET A 618 -10.03 -19.91 8.87
C MET A 618 -11.34 -19.69 9.62
N TYR A 619 -11.57 -18.47 10.09
CA TYR A 619 -12.82 -17.98 10.64
C TYR A 619 -13.27 -16.78 9.80
N LYS A 620 -14.51 -16.76 9.33
CA LYS A 620 -15.11 -15.68 8.54
C LYS A 620 -16.31 -15.11 9.27
N GLN A 621 -16.49 -13.81 9.18
CA GLN A 621 -17.64 -13.11 9.72
C GLN A 621 -18.08 -11.99 8.78
N ARG A 622 -19.39 -11.89 8.53
CA ARG A 622 -19.95 -10.70 7.88
C ARG A 622 -20.17 -9.62 8.92
N ASP A 623 -20.16 -8.37 8.45
CA ASP A 623 -20.55 -7.24 9.27
C ASP A 623 -21.99 -7.44 9.77
N PRO A 624 -22.24 -7.54 11.08
CA PRO A 624 -23.57 -7.72 11.62
C PRO A 624 -24.49 -6.51 11.32
N GLU A 625 -23.93 -5.34 11.05
CA GLU A 625 -24.67 -4.12 10.68
C GLU A 625 -24.93 -4.02 9.16
N GLY A 626 -24.42 -4.98 8.37
CA GLY A 626 -24.59 -5.03 6.92
C GLY A 626 -23.45 -4.37 6.16
N HIS A 627 -23.63 -3.12 5.73
CA HIS A 627 -22.57 -2.34 5.06
C HIS A 627 -22.00 -1.30 6.01
N HIS A 628 -20.69 -1.26 6.13
CA HIS A 628 -20.02 -0.19 6.87
C HIS A 628 -20.26 1.15 6.15
N VAL A 629 -20.86 2.10 6.86
CA VAL A 629 -21.12 3.47 6.43
C VAL A 629 -20.35 4.45 7.32
N ALA A 630 -19.30 5.04 6.76
CA ALA A 630 -18.46 5.99 7.48
C ALA A 630 -19.27 7.20 7.99
N TYR A 631 -19.04 7.59 9.23
CA TYR A 631 -19.68 8.74 9.88
C TYR A 631 -21.22 8.67 10.01
N LYS A 632 -21.79 7.48 9.93
CA LYS A 632 -23.27 7.31 10.05
C LYS A 632 -23.78 7.79 11.40
N ALA A 633 -23.13 7.42 12.51
CA ALA A 633 -23.53 7.87 13.84
C ALA A 633 -23.48 9.41 13.98
N PHE A 634 -22.44 10.07 13.44
CA PHE A 634 -22.35 11.53 13.38
C PHE A 634 -23.49 12.13 12.52
N ARG A 635 -23.79 11.51 11.38
CA ARG A 635 -24.88 11.96 10.49
C ARG A 635 -26.25 11.87 11.17
N ASP A 636 -26.50 10.78 11.88
CA ASP A 636 -27.79 10.54 12.56
C ASP A 636 -27.95 11.50 13.76
N ASP A 637 -26.93 11.64 14.62
CA ASP A 637 -26.94 12.55 15.75
C ASP A 637 -25.53 13.16 16.00
N PRO A 638 -25.24 14.34 15.41
CA PRO A 638 -23.93 14.97 15.56
C PRO A 638 -23.63 15.52 16.96
N GLN A 639 -24.66 15.67 17.80
CA GLN A 639 -24.45 16.12 19.18
C GLN A 639 -24.04 14.95 20.08
N ALA A 640 -24.67 13.80 19.92
CA ALA A 640 -24.32 12.60 20.65
C ALA A 640 -23.01 11.95 20.12
N ASN A 641 -22.70 12.13 18.84
CA ASN A 641 -21.55 11.52 18.17
C ASN A 641 -20.74 12.58 17.40
N PRO A 642 -20.16 13.59 18.08
CA PRO A 642 -19.36 14.62 17.41
C PRO A 642 -18.11 13.99 16.77
N LEU A 643 -17.62 14.61 15.71
CA LEU A 643 -16.31 14.28 15.16
C LEU A 643 -15.18 14.67 16.15
N THR A 644 -13.99 14.09 15.97
CA THR A 644 -12.83 14.42 16.82
C THR A 644 -12.09 15.70 16.39
N THR A 645 -12.65 16.44 15.43
CA THR A 645 -12.20 17.80 15.09
C THR A 645 -12.46 18.77 16.24
N PRO A 646 -11.72 19.88 16.34
CA PRO A 646 -11.96 20.91 17.38
C PRO A 646 -13.41 21.43 17.44
N SER A 647 -14.07 21.56 16.30
CA SER A 647 -15.47 22.00 16.22
C SER A 647 -16.50 20.89 16.48
N GLY A 648 -16.08 19.64 16.54
CA GLY A 648 -16.98 18.47 16.54
C GLY A 648 -17.72 18.23 15.21
N LYS A 649 -17.40 19.00 14.17
CA LYS A 649 -18.01 18.98 12.83
C LYS A 649 -16.97 18.71 11.74
N ILE A 650 -17.44 18.62 10.49
CA ILE A 650 -16.60 18.58 9.30
C ILE A 650 -15.96 19.95 9.11
N GLU A 651 -14.63 20.03 9.14
CA GLU A 651 -13.90 21.30 8.99
C GLU A 651 -13.46 21.52 7.55
N ILE A 652 -14.22 22.33 6.82
CA ILE A 652 -13.83 22.84 5.50
C ILE A 652 -12.76 23.93 5.68
N TYR A 653 -12.96 24.85 6.62
CA TYR A 653 -11.95 25.75 7.14
C TYR A 653 -11.39 25.16 8.44
N SER A 654 -10.09 24.96 8.51
CA SER A 654 -9.44 24.46 9.73
C SER A 654 -8.62 25.56 10.40
N GLU A 655 -9.01 25.95 11.63
CA GLU A 655 -8.28 26.92 12.45
C GLU A 655 -6.88 26.41 12.84
N GLU A 656 -6.73 25.08 13.00
CA GLU A 656 -5.43 24.47 13.28
C GLU A 656 -4.48 24.60 12.08
N LEU A 657 -4.96 24.39 10.85
CA LEU A 657 -4.16 24.60 9.64
C LEU A 657 -3.81 26.08 9.46
N ALA A 658 -4.72 27.00 9.78
CA ALA A 658 -4.43 28.43 9.75
C ALA A 658 -3.28 28.78 10.70
N LYS A 659 -3.28 28.21 11.91
CA LYS A 659 -2.19 28.38 12.90
C LYS A 659 -0.87 27.79 12.39
N ILE A 660 -0.90 26.58 11.83
CA ILE A 660 0.28 25.92 11.26
C ILE A 660 0.86 26.77 10.13
N ALA A 661 0.01 27.24 9.19
CA ALA A 661 0.42 28.08 8.07
C ALA A 661 1.09 29.40 8.52
N ALA A 662 0.66 29.94 9.64
CA ALA A 662 1.22 31.16 10.20
C ALA A 662 2.52 30.97 11.01
N THR A 663 2.83 29.74 11.41
CA THR A 663 3.93 29.47 12.37
C THR A 663 5.05 28.61 11.79
N TRP A 664 4.77 27.74 10.82
CA TRP A 664 5.78 26.83 10.27
C TRP A 664 6.71 27.54 9.29
N GLU A 665 7.97 27.13 9.30
CA GLU A 665 9.03 27.60 8.38
C GLU A 665 8.99 26.74 7.11
N LEU A 666 8.20 27.16 6.11
CA LEU A 666 8.05 26.41 4.86
C LEU A 666 9.11 26.80 3.85
N PRO A 667 9.64 25.84 3.06
CA PRO A 667 10.42 26.14 1.88
C PRO A 667 9.65 27.01 0.88
N GLU A 668 10.36 27.79 0.06
CA GLU A 668 9.74 28.60 -0.98
C GLU A 668 8.87 27.77 -1.92
N GLY A 669 7.65 28.23 -2.17
CA GLY A 669 6.65 27.57 -3.02
C GLY A 669 5.81 26.50 -2.31
N ASP A 670 6.15 26.11 -1.08
CA ASP A 670 5.31 25.20 -0.30
C ASP A 670 4.16 25.98 0.35
N VAL A 671 2.98 25.35 0.40
CA VAL A 671 1.76 25.98 0.90
C VAL A 671 1.05 25.04 1.89
N ILE A 672 0.66 25.58 3.03
CA ILE A 672 -0.34 25.01 3.95
C ILE A 672 -1.46 26.04 4.04
N ASP A 673 -2.71 25.62 3.83
CA ASP A 673 -3.85 26.53 3.82
C ASP A 673 -5.02 25.97 4.65
N PRO A 674 -5.76 26.81 5.39
CA PRO A 674 -6.94 26.37 6.12
C PRO A 674 -8.04 25.80 5.23
N LEU A 675 -8.12 26.19 3.95
CA LEU A 675 -9.08 25.73 2.97
C LEU A 675 -8.47 24.68 2.02
N PRO A 676 -9.29 23.82 1.39
CA PRO A 676 -8.85 22.90 0.33
C PRO A 676 -8.71 23.64 -1.02
N ILE A 677 -7.74 24.54 -1.10
CA ILE A 677 -7.42 25.32 -2.29
C ILE A 677 -6.67 24.48 -3.36
N TYR A 678 -6.41 25.05 -4.53
CA TYR A 678 -5.43 24.50 -5.47
C TYR A 678 -4.08 25.23 -5.34
N THR A 679 -3.02 24.44 -5.26
CA THR A 679 -1.63 24.89 -5.40
C THR A 679 -0.89 23.92 -6.32
N PRO A 680 -0.03 24.40 -7.23
CA PRO A 680 0.66 23.52 -8.18
C PRO A 680 1.68 22.59 -7.53
N GLY A 681 2.28 22.97 -6.38
CA GLY A 681 3.42 22.27 -5.79
C GLY A 681 4.71 22.45 -6.61
N PHE A 682 5.81 21.87 -6.15
CA PHE A 682 7.08 21.84 -6.90
C PHE A 682 7.06 20.76 -7.99
N GLU A 683 8.01 20.84 -8.94
CA GLU A 683 8.13 19.91 -10.09
C GLU A 683 6.78 19.60 -10.77
N ASN A 684 5.92 20.59 -10.90
CA ASN A 684 4.64 20.47 -11.60
C ASN A 684 4.83 20.65 -13.12
N TYR A 685 3.75 20.46 -13.88
CA TYR A 685 3.76 20.55 -15.35
C TYR A 685 4.16 21.93 -15.90
N ASN A 686 4.12 22.97 -15.10
CA ASN A 686 4.49 24.36 -15.47
C ASN A 686 5.76 24.84 -14.73
N ASP A 687 6.50 23.94 -14.10
CA ASP A 687 7.76 24.26 -13.45
C ASP A 687 8.82 24.64 -14.50
N PRO A 688 9.70 25.62 -14.25
CA PRO A 688 10.80 25.95 -15.16
C PRO A 688 11.71 24.77 -15.53
N LEU A 689 11.80 23.76 -14.69
CA LEU A 689 12.53 22.51 -14.97
C LEU A 689 11.97 21.73 -16.16
N THR A 690 10.73 21.97 -16.59
CA THR A 690 10.13 21.34 -17.78
C THR A 690 10.89 21.66 -19.07
N ALA A 691 11.62 22.77 -19.12
CA ALA A 691 12.51 23.08 -20.23
C ALA A 691 13.61 22.02 -20.44
N LYS A 692 14.04 21.34 -19.36
CA LYS A 692 15.05 20.29 -19.37
C LYS A 692 14.45 18.88 -19.22
N PHE A 693 13.42 18.75 -18.41
CA PHE A 693 12.76 17.49 -18.07
C PHE A 693 11.25 17.62 -18.36
N PRO A 694 10.81 17.46 -19.62
CA PRO A 694 9.48 17.89 -20.08
C PRO A 694 8.35 16.92 -19.73
N LEU A 695 8.63 15.75 -19.17
CA LEU A 695 7.62 14.75 -18.88
C LEU A 695 7.43 14.58 -17.37
N GLN A 696 6.16 14.54 -16.94
CA GLN A 696 5.82 14.16 -15.58
C GLN A 696 5.94 12.64 -15.42
N LEU A 697 6.65 12.18 -14.38
CA LEU A 697 6.80 10.77 -14.04
C LEU A 697 5.88 10.42 -12.87
N THR A 698 4.99 9.45 -13.08
CA THR A 698 4.17 8.87 -12.02
C THR A 698 4.55 7.42 -11.75
N GLY A 699 4.41 6.98 -10.48
CA GLY A 699 4.47 5.58 -10.12
C GLY A 699 3.11 4.90 -10.25
N PHE A 700 3.10 3.57 -10.33
CA PHE A 700 1.89 2.76 -10.19
C PHE A 700 2.20 1.42 -9.54
N HIS A 701 1.20 0.83 -8.87
CA HIS A 701 1.33 -0.52 -8.32
C HIS A 701 1.44 -1.55 -9.43
N TYR A 702 2.51 -2.33 -9.39
CA TYR A 702 2.81 -3.30 -10.41
C TYR A 702 2.20 -4.66 -10.10
N LYS A 703 1.52 -5.28 -11.09
CA LYS A 703 0.76 -6.51 -10.88
C LYS A 703 1.57 -7.72 -10.43
N ALA A 704 2.83 -7.83 -10.89
CA ALA A 704 3.66 -9.00 -10.60
C ALA A 704 4.22 -9.03 -9.18
N ARG A 705 4.15 -7.91 -8.44
CA ARG A 705 4.65 -7.80 -7.06
C ARG A 705 3.76 -6.91 -6.22
N VAL A 706 4.04 -6.85 -4.91
CA VAL A 706 3.43 -5.90 -3.97
C VAL A 706 4.56 -5.06 -3.42
N HIS A 707 4.61 -3.79 -3.81
CA HIS A 707 5.83 -2.97 -3.67
C HIS A 707 7.05 -3.76 -4.18
N SER A 708 8.03 -4.08 -3.36
CA SER A 708 9.18 -4.91 -3.76
C SER A 708 9.02 -6.41 -3.44
N THR A 709 7.99 -6.80 -2.67
CA THR A 709 7.73 -8.21 -2.34
C THR A 709 7.32 -8.99 -3.59
N TYR A 710 7.88 -10.16 -3.80
CA TYR A 710 7.83 -11.00 -5.01
C TYR A 710 8.68 -10.48 -6.18
N GLY A 711 9.48 -9.40 -6.02
CA GLY A 711 10.34 -8.86 -7.06
C GLY A 711 11.40 -9.82 -7.61
N ASN A 712 11.70 -10.91 -6.89
CA ASN A 712 12.64 -11.97 -7.26
C ASN A 712 11.96 -13.27 -7.74
N VAL A 713 10.65 -13.25 -8.06
CA VAL A 713 9.92 -14.44 -8.51
C VAL A 713 9.76 -14.43 -10.03
N ASP A 714 10.54 -15.25 -10.73
CA ASP A 714 10.66 -15.22 -12.19
C ASP A 714 9.36 -15.48 -12.95
N VAL A 715 8.52 -16.40 -12.48
CA VAL A 715 7.20 -16.66 -13.11
C VAL A 715 6.31 -15.44 -13.10
N LEU A 716 6.42 -14.58 -12.08
CA LEU A 716 5.66 -13.33 -12.00
C LEU A 716 6.26 -12.27 -12.93
N LYS A 717 7.59 -12.16 -13.01
CA LYS A 717 8.28 -11.26 -13.96
C LYS A 717 7.93 -11.63 -15.40
N ALA A 718 7.86 -12.93 -15.72
CA ALA A 718 7.47 -13.41 -17.06
C ALA A 718 5.99 -13.13 -17.37
N ALA A 719 5.10 -13.23 -16.39
CA ALA A 719 3.67 -12.95 -16.55
C ALA A 719 3.37 -11.47 -16.77
N CYS A 720 4.21 -10.57 -16.24
CA CYS A 720 4.07 -9.13 -16.38
C CYS A 720 5.46 -8.49 -16.42
N ARG A 721 5.80 -7.83 -17.53
CA ARG A 721 7.10 -7.20 -17.73
C ARG A 721 7.17 -5.85 -17.02
N GLN A 722 8.33 -5.52 -16.46
CA GLN A 722 8.64 -4.17 -16.01
C GLN A 722 8.99 -3.31 -17.22
N GLU A 723 8.18 -2.28 -17.51
CA GLU A 723 8.30 -1.42 -18.67
C GLU A 723 7.97 0.02 -18.27
N MET A 724 8.57 1.01 -18.92
CA MET A 724 8.15 2.41 -18.84
C MET A 724 7.01 2.64 -19.83
N TRP A 725 5.86 3.11 -19.34
CA TRP A 725 4.70 3.41 -20.18
C TRP A 725 4.77 4.84 -20.70
N ILE A 726 4.58 5.01 -21.99
CA ILE A 726 4.63 6.30 -22.69
C ILE A 726 3.51 6.41 -23.74
N ASN A 727 2.93 7.61 -23.87
CA ASN A 727 1.93 7.88 -24.90
C ASN A 727 2.54 7.80 -26.32
N PRO A 728 1.79 7.31 -27.34
CA PRO A 728 2.27 7.24 -28.73
C PRO A 728 2.73 8.59 -29.30
N MET A 729 2.13 9.71 -28.90
CA MET A 729 2.54 11.06 -29.36
C MET A 729 3.92 11.42 -28.83
N ASP A 730 4.14 11.20 -27.52
CA ASP A 730 5.41 11.48 -26.85
C ASP A 730 6.53 10.56 -27.35
N ALA A 731 6.21 9.27 -27.57
CA ALA A 731 7.13 8.30 -28.12
C ALA A 731 7.57 8.67 -29.54
N LYS A 732 6.61 9.03 -30.42
CA LYS A 732 6.88 9.45 -31.79
C LYS A 732 7.78 10.69 -31.83
N ALA A 733 7.51 11.69 -31.00
CA ALA A 733 8.31 12.92 -30.91
C ALA A 733 9.77 12.66 -30.52
N ARG A 734 10.06 11.50 -29.88
CA ARG A 734 11.41 11.07 -29.41
C ARG A 734 12.00 9.94 -30.24
N GLY A 735 11.35 9.51 -31.32
CA GLY A 735 11.80 8.38 -32.14
C GLY A 735 11.78 7.04 -31.42
N ILE A 736 10.95 6.89 -30.38
CA ILE A 736 10.84 5.67 -29.56
C ILE A 736 9.73 4.78 -30.12
N SER A 737 10.07 3.51 -30.32
CA SER A 737 9.16 2.43 -30.70
C SER A 737 8.86 1.53 -29.50
N ASN A 738 7.74 0.80 -29.56
CA ASN A 738 7.41 -0.18 -28.53
C ASN A 738 8.50 -1.24 -28.39
N GLY A 739 8.99 -1.49 -27.17
CA GLY A 739 10.07 -2.44 -26.89
C GLY A 739 11.47 -1.87 -27.01
N ASP A 740 11.63 -0.62 -27.46
CA ASP A 740 12.95 0.03 -27.47
C ASP A 740 13.47 0.19 -26.03
N ARG A 741 14.77 -0.02 -25.85
CA ARG A 741 15.45 0.33 -24.61
C ARG A 741 15.60 1.85 -24.52
N VAL A 742 15.15 2.42 -23.41
CA VAL A 742 15.19 3.86 -23.16
C VAL A 742 15.92 4.18 -21.87
N ARG A 743 16.50 5.38 -21.83
CA ARG A 743 17.00 6.04 -20.63
C ARG A 743 15.99 7.03 -20.12
N ILE A 744 15.66 6.93 -18.84
CA ILE A 744 14.80 7.87 -18.12
C ILE A 744 15.69 8.55 -17.10
N PHE A 745 15.78 9.88 -17.13
CA PHE A 745 16.71 10.57 -16.25
C PHE A 745 16.23 11.96 -15.82
N ASN A 746 16.80 12.41 -14.72
CA ASN A 746 16.73 13.77 -14.22
C ASN A 746 17.99 14.13 -13.42
N GLY A 747 17.99 15.20 -12.63
CA GLY A 747 19.13 15.62 -11.82
C GLY A 747 19.54 14.64 -10.70
N ARG A 748 18.68 13.66 -10.37
CA ARG A 748 18.90 12.69 -9.27
C ARG A 748 19.52 11.38 -9.74
N GLY A 749 19.28 10.99 -10.97
CA GLY A 749 19.84 9.76 -11.52
C GLY A 749 19.25 9.32 -12.84
N GLU A 750 19.51 8.08 -13.22
CA GLU A 750 19.15 7.51 -14.51
C GLU A 750 18.72 6.04 -14.36
N VAL A 751 17.70 5.66 -15.14
CA VAL A 751 17.15 4.31 -15.22
C VAL A 751 17.09 3.87 -16.68
N HIS A 752 17.55 2.66 -16.98
CA HIS A 752 17.47 2.04 -18.31
C HIS A 752 16.44 0.90 -18.29
N ILE A 753 15.44 0.97 -19.18
CA ILE A 753 14.38 -0.02 -19.26
C ILE A 753 13.73 -0.05 -20.65
N GLU A 754 12.93 -1.09 -20.95
CA GLU A 754 12.14 -1.16 -22.18
C GLU A 754 10.93 -0.21 -22.13
N ALA A 755 10.60 0.42 -23.26
CA ALA A 755 9.44 1.28 -23.40
C ALA A 755 8.21 0.49 -23.84
N LYS A 756 7.08 0.75 -23.18
CA LYS A 756 5.74 0.34 -23.62
C LYS A 756 5.00 1.54 -24.20
N VAL A 757 4.93 1.60 -25.51
CA VAL A 757 4.14 2.64 -26.19
C VAL A 757 2.67 2.27 -26.14
N THR A 758 1.83 3.09 -25.49
CA THR A 758 0.42 2.75 -25.24
C THR A 758 -0.46 4.00 -25.13
N PRO A 759 -1.67 3.97 -25.74
CA PRO A 759 -2.66 5.04 -25.60
C PRO A 759 -3.30 5.09 -24.19
N ARG A 760 -2.97 4.13 -23.32
CA ARG A 760 -3.41 4.11 -21.93
C ARG A 760 -2.73 5.14 -21.04
N MET A 761 -1.82 5.92 -21.56
CA MET A 761 -1.19 7.09 -20.90
C MET A 761 -1.68 8.38 -21.57
N MET A 762 -1.97 9.41 -20.77
CA MET A 762 -2.19 10.73 -21.34
C MET A 762 -0.86 11.31 -21.88
N PRO A 763 -0.90 12.20 -22.91
CA PRO A 763 0.31 12.88 -23.38
C PRO A 763 0.98 13.74 -22.29
N GLY A 764 2.32 13.86 -22.35
CA GLY A 764 3.12 14.61 -21.38
C GLY A 764 3.40 13.86 -20.07
N VAL A 765 2.91 12.62 -19.91
CA VAL A 765 3.08 11.81 -18.71
C VAL A 765 3.66 10.45 -19.07
N VAL A 766 4.64 10.01 -18.27
CA VAL A 766 5.19 8.65 -18.32
C VAL A 766 4.97 7.95 -16.98
N ALA A 767 4.85 6.63 -17.01
CA ALA A 767 4.64 5.86 -15.81
C ALA A 767 5.60 4.69 -15.69
N LEU A 768 6.07 4.43 -14.47
CA LEU A 768 6.97 3.33 -14.14
C LEU A 768 6.45 2.57 -12.92
N GLY A 769 6.35 1.24 -13.05
CA GLY A 769 5.88 0.39 -11.96
C GLY A 769 6.82 0.43 -10.75
N GLU A 770 6.27 0.73 -9.56
CA GLU A 770 7.04 0.81 -8.32
C GLU A 770 7.59 -0.55 -7.86
N GLY A 771 8.64 -0.51 -7.01
CA GLY A 771 9.13 -1.65 -6.25
C GLY A 771 10.05 -2.60 -7.01
N ALA A 772 10.49 -2.26 -8.23
CA ALA A 772 11.59 -2.98 -8.86
C ALA A 772 12.83 -2.94 -7.96
N TRP A 773 13.51 -4.05 -7.79
CA TRP A 773 14.71 -4.09 -6.96
C TRP A 773 15.82 -3.30 -7.62
N TYR A 774 16.36 -2.33 -6.89
CA TYR A 774 17.48 -1.51 -7.35
C TYR A 774 18.66 -2.39 -7.75
N ASN A 775 19.07 -2.26 -9.00
CA ASN A 775 20.14 -3.06 -9.63
C ASN A 775 21.03 -2.16 -10.49
N PRO A 776 21.91 -1.36 -9.87
CA PRO A 776 22.77 -0.42 -10.58
C PRO A 776 23.93 -1.10 -11.29
N ASP A 777 24.38 -0.50 -12.39
CA ASP A 777 25.69 -0.75 -12.97
C ASP A 777 26.81 0.01 -12.23
N ALA A 778 28.02 -0.05 -12.77
CA ALA A 778 29.20 0.62 -12.20
C ALA A 778 29.06 2.16 -12.13
N ASN A 779 28.20 2.75 -12.97
CA ASN A 779 27.92 4.19 -13.01
C ASN A 779 26.69 4.57 -12.19
N ARG A 780 26.12 3.64 -11.41
CA ARG A 780 24.87 3.78 -10.66
C ARG A 780 23.63 4.01 -11.53
N ILE A 781 23.67 3.64 -12.82
CA ILE A 781 22.50 3.62 -13.68
C ILE A 781 21.71 2.35 -13.36
N ASP A 782 20.46 2.50 -12.95
CA ASP A 782 19.60 1.35 -12.63
C ASP A 782 19.18 0.61 -13.89
N GLN A 783 19.31 -0.72 -13.87
CA GLN A 783 19.02 -1.61 -15.00
C GLN A 783 17.73 -2.40 -14.82
N ALA A 784 16.98 -2.16 -13.73
CA ALA A 784 15.78 -2.93 -13.36
C ALA A 784 14.48 -2.13 -13.35
N GLY A 785 14.54 -0.82 -13.55
CA GLY A 785 13.36 0.05 -13.51
C GLY A 785 12.95 0.49 -12.11
N CYS A 786 13.92 0.73 -11.21
CA CYS A 786 13.65 1.25 -9.87
C CYS A 786 13.34 2.75 -9.92
N ILE A 787 12.07 3.10 -9.84
CA ILE A 787 11.58 4.48 -9.97
C ILE A 787 12.23 5.44 -8.96
N ASN A 788 12.60 4.97 -7.77
CA ASN A 788 13.10 5.82 -6.69
C ASN A 788 14.52 6.36 -6.91
N VAL A 789 15.19 5.95 -7.97
CA VAL A 789 16.37 6.66 -8.50
C VAL A 789 16.00 8.08 -8.95
N LEU A 790 14.75 8.28 -9.40
CA LEU A 790 14.26 9.50 -10.03
C LEU A 790 13.36 10.35 -9.11
N THR A 791 12.87 9.79 -8.00
CA THR A 791 11.97 10.50 -7.08
C THR A 791 12.73 11.38 -6.09
N THR A 792 12.05 12.42 -5.59
CA THR A 792 12.67 13.40 -4.68
C THR A 792 12.60 13.02 -3.22
N GLN A 793 13.61 13.42 -2.43
CA GLN A 793 13.56 13.40 -0.95
C GLN A 793 12.93 14.66 -0.34
N ARG A 794 12.61 15.69 -1.15
CA ARG A 794 11.87 16.84 -0.63
C ARG A 794 10.52 16.39 -0.11
N PRO A 795 10.22 16.59 1.19
CA PRO A 795 8.95 16.13 1.77
C PRO A 795 7.80 17.05 1.37
N SER A 796 6.57 16.54 1.48
CA SER A 796 5.36 17.37 1.38
C SER A 796 5.26 18.36 2.55
N PRO A 797 4.56 19.50 2.39
CA PRO A 797 4.59 20.60 3.37
C PRO A 797 4.09 20.21 4.76
N LEU A 798 2.91 19.60 4.86
CA LEU A 798 2.21 19.36 6.13
C LEU A 798 2.60 18.01 6.77
N ALA A 799 2.45 16.93 6.02
CA ALA A 799 2.71 15.58 6.51
C ALA A 799 4.20 15.26 6.60
N LYS A 800 5.05 16.06 5.98
CA LYS A 800 6.46 15.71 5.72
C LYS A 800 6.58 14.32 5.08
N GLY A 801 5.59 13.98 4.21
CA GLY A 801 5.43 12.69 3.57
C GLY A 801 6.14 12.59 2.21
N ASN A 802 6.03 11.42 1.59
CA ASN A 802 6.70 11.08 0.33
C ASN A 802 5.86 11.49 -0.90
N PRO A 803 6.22 12.54 -1.66
CA PRO A 803 5.51 12.95 -2.87
C PRO A 803 6.00 12.17 -4.11
N SER A 804 5.96 10.85 -4.06
CA SER A 804 6.57 9.95 -5.05
C SER A 804 6.03 10.09 -6.49
N HIS A 805 4.91 10.79 -6.69
CA HIS A 805 4.32 11.07 -8.02
C HIS A 805 4.62 12.48 -8.55
N THR A 806 5.40 13.27 -7.81
CA THR A 806 5.84 14.61 -8.23
C THR A 806 7.30 14.55 -8.68
N ASN A 807 7.51 14.28 -9.95
CA ASN A 807 8.84 14.20 -10.53
C ASN A 807 8.80 14.59 -12.01
N LEU A 808 9.80 15.34 -12.46
CA LEU A 808 10.02 15.65 -13.86
C LEU A 808 11.22 14.83 -14.39
N VAL A 809 11.07 14.32 -15.62
CA VAL A 809 12.09 13.49 -16.27
C VAL A 809 12.21 13.82 -17.76
N GLN A 810 13.37 13.49 -18.33
CA GLN A 810 13.57 13.33 -19.76
C GLN A 810 13.61 11.84 -20.10
N VAL A 811 13.13 11.51 -21.29
CA VAL A 811 13.17 10.16 -21.85
C VAL A 811 13.78 10.20 -23.22
N GLU A 812 14.79 9.35 -23.47
CA GLU A 812 15.49 9.22 -24.73
C GLU A 812 15.74 7.75 -25.04
N LYS A 813 16.02 7.45 -26.29
CA LYS A 813 16.50 6.11 -26.69
C LYS A 813 17.87 5.86 -26.07
N ALA A 814 18.10 4.70 -25.41
CA ALA A 814 19.35 4.32 -24.74
C ALA A 814 20.40 3.82 -25.71
#